data_7173ed605860d808f896a77ec513f995
#
_entry.id   7173ed605860d808f896a77ec513f995
#
_cell.length_a   1.000
_cell.length_b   1.000
_cell.length_c   1.000
_cell.angle_alpha   90.00
_cell.angle_beta   90.00
_cell.angle_gamma   90.00
#
_symmetry.space_group_name_H-M   'P 1'
#
loop_
_entity.id
_entity.type
_entity.pdbx_description
1 polymer ?
#
loop_
_entity_poly.entity_id
_entity_poly.type
_entity_poly.pdbx_seq_one_letter_code
_entity_poly.pdbx_strand_id
1 'polypeptide(L)'
;MAEPYNHREVELKWQGIWDKEKAFATSNDYSKPKYYALVEFPYPSGQGLHVGHPRPYTALDIVARKRRMQGYNVLYPMGWDAFGLPTENYAIKNHIHPKIVTKNNVERFKGQLHALGYSFDWEREVNTTDPNYYKWTQWIFLKLFKAGLAYKSEMPINWCTSCKVGLANEEVVNGVCERCGAEVVRKVKSQWMLKITEYADKLIQDLDTVDYIERVKVSQKNWIGKSEGAEVDFCIQGKEDKLRIYTTRPDTLFGATYMVVSPEHPLIDKYKEEIGNWDEIEAYRDMASKKSDFERTELAKEKTGVEIDGLRAVNPVNGKEIPIWISDYVLMTYGTGAIMAVPAHDERDWEFAKKFGLPIIEVVEGSPVSVEEAVYSDVATGKLVNSEFLNGLSVADAKKKIVEFLEEKKIGTKKTNFKLRDWVFSRQRYWGEPIPIVQCEKCGFVPLEESELPLELPEVESYMPTDNGESPLAAMTDWVNTTCPCCGGPAKRETDTMPQWAGSSWYFLRYTDPDNKEALASKEALSYWLPVDWYNGGMEHTTLHLLYSRFWHKFLYDQGVVPCPEPYQKRTSHGMILGSNGEKMSKSRGNVVNPDDIVMDYGADTLRTYEMFIGAFDLSASWSEDGVKGCRRFLERVWKLQDILTDGDAYSEDLETKMHQTVKKVSSDFENLKYNTAIAAMMSLVNEFYKKNAVNHAEFQTLLTLLNPVAPHITEELWERTGYAGKVYQTEWPAFDEAKTVESTVEIAVQINGKMRATIRVPKDMEKDAAIAAGKEALGEKLSGNIVKEIYVPGRIVNIVVK
;
A
#
# COMPACT_ATOMS: atom_id res chain seq x y z
N MET A 1 1.22 31.65 38.33
CA MET A 1 0.62 31.36 37.02
C MET A 1 1.74 31.20 35.99
N ALA A 2 1.76 30.15 35.24
CA ALA A 2 2.74 29.93 34.20
C ALA A 2 2.62 30.99 33.09
N GLU A 3 3.75 31.31 32.47
CA GLU A 3 3.76 32.12 31.25
C GLU A 3 2.94 31.46 30.12
N PRO A 4 2.40 32.24 29.18
CA PRO A 4 1.71 31.67 28.03
C PRO A 4 2.60 30.69 27.24
N TYR A 5 2.03 29.62 26.74
CA TYR A 5 2.77 28.65 25.92
C TYR A 5 3.23 29.25 24.59
N ASN A 6 4.54 29.49 24.47
CA ASN A 6 5.20 29.96 23.26
C ASN A 6 5.78 28.74 22.50
N HIS A 7 4.98 28.16 21.59
CA HIS A 7 5.40 27.00 20.85
C HIS A 7 6.67 27.21 20.02
N ARG A 8 6.87 28.39 19.43
CA ARG A 8 8.03 28.68 18.57
C ARG A 8 9.36 28.57 19.33
N GLU A 9 9.43 29.13 20.50
CA GLU A 9 10.63 29.06 21.33
C GLU A 9 10.88 27.64 21.83
N VAL A 10 9.85 26.99 22.29
CA VAL A 10 9.92 25.61 22.82
C VAL A 10 10.34 24.64 21.74
N GLU A 11 9.73 24.71 20.54
CA GLU A 11 10.03 23.81 19.43
C GLU A 11 11.47 23.99 18.93
N LEU A 12 11.91 25.20 18.69
CA LEU A 12 13.29 25.49 18.26
C LEU A 12 14.33 25.03 19.31
N LYS A 13 14.05 25.25 20.60
CA LYS A 13 14.92 24.77 21.68
C LYS A 13 15.11 23.26 21.63
N TRP A 14 14.01 22.52 21.60
CA TRP A 14 14.09 21.05 21.69
C TRP A 14 14.62 20.41 20.42
N GLN A 15 14.27 20.89 19.25
CA GLN A 15 14.88 20.45 17.99
C GLN A 15 16.41 20.63 18.02
N GLY A 16 16.90 21.78 18.46
CA GLY A 16 18.34 22.04 18.59
C GLY A 16 19.03 21.12 19.62
N ILE A 17 18.35 20.75 20.72
CA ILE A 17 18.86 19.80 21.70
C ILE A 17 18.96 18.40 21.09
N TRP A 18 17.89 17.92 20.47
CA TRP A 18 17.85 16.59 19.85
C TRP A 18 18.92 16.41 18.74
N ASP A 19 19.10 17.44 17.91
CA ASP A 19 20.12 17.43 16.84
C ASP A 19 21.53 17.37 17.43
N LYS A 20 21.82 18.21 18.41
CA LYS A 20 23.13 18.28 19.07
C LYS A 20 23.48 16.96 19.77
N GLU A 21 22.53 16.34 20.43
CA GLU A 21 22.71 15.09 21.17
C GLU A 21 22.59 13.85 20.30
N LYS A 22 22.19 14.01 19.03
CA LYS A 22 21.82 12.87 18.16
C LYS A 22 20.84 11.92 18.85
N ALA A 23 19.83 12.52 19.50
CA ALA A 23 18.94 11.86 20.46
C ALA A 23 18.27 10.58 19.93
N PHE A 24 18.08 10.48 18.63
CA PHE A 24 17.38 9.38 17.98
C PHE A 24 18.28 8.52 17.11
N ALA A 25 19.60 8.70 17.19
CA ALA A 25 20.55 7.87 16.44
C ALA A 25 20.45 6.40 16.85
N THR A 26 20.42 5.55 15.86
CA THR A 26 20.33 4.11 16.01
C THR A 26 21.66 3.53 16.49
N SER A 27 21.64 2.67 17.50
CA SER A 27 22.83 2.02 18.00
C SER A 27 23.25 0.86 17.08
N ASN A 28 24.57 0.66 16.94
CA ASN A 28 25.15 -0.54 16.36
C ASN A 28 25.38 -1.67 17.41
N ASP A 29 24.81 -1.52 18.59
CA ASP A 29 24.78 -2.58 19.61
C ASP A 29 23.66 -3.56 19.31
N TYR A 30 24.01 -4.66 18.64
CA TYR A 30 23.06 -5.70 18.22
C TYR A 30 22.69 -6.69 19.35
N SER A 31 23.09 -6.43 20.59
CA SER A 31 22.67 -7.21 21.75
C SER A 31 21.27 -6.83 22.25
N LYS A 32 20.79 -5.62 21.92
CA LYS A 32 19.47 -5.11 22.30
C LYS A 32 18.37 -5.66 21.39
N PRO A 33 17.13 -5.79 21.89
CA PRO A 33 16.02 -6.09 21.00
C PRO A 33 15.83 -4.97 19.97
N LYS A 34 15.67 -5.34 18.71
CA LYS A 34 15.52 -4.37 17.63
C LYS A 34 14.05 -3.98 17.41
N TYR A 35 13.83 -2.79 16.91
CA TYR A 35 12.56 -2.40 16.33
C TYR A 35 12.80 -1.52 15.10
N TYR A 36 12.41 -2.00 13.94
CA TYR A 36 12.54 -1.29 12.68
C TYR A 36 11.16 -0.77 12.25
N ALA A 37 10.91 0.51 12.48
CA ALA A 37 9.73 1.22 11.99
C ALA A 37 10.07 1.89 10.65
N LEU A 38 9.23 1.71 9.63
CA LEU A 38 9.46 2.22 8.29
C LEU A 38 8.22 2.96 7.78
N VAL A 39 8.43 4.14 7.24
CA VAL A 39 7.44 4.88 6.42
C VAL A 39 7.95 5.01 4.99
N GLU A 40 7.05 5.17 4.04
CA GLU A 40 7.43 5.46 2.67
C GLU A 40 8.16 6.81 2.63
N PHE A 41 9.36 6.82 2.04
CA PHE A 41 10.10 8.06 1.87
C PHE A 41 9.47 8.91 0.74
N PRO A 42 9.49 10.25 0.87
CA PRO A 42 8.79 11.11 -0.06
C PRO A 42 9.53 11.29 -1.38
N TYR A 43 8.77 11.65 -2.43
CA TYR A 43 9.31 12.22 -3.66
C TYR A 43 9.53 13.72 -3.46
N PRO A 44 10.77 14.22 -3.46
CA PRO A 44 11.03 15.64 -3.29
C PRO A 44 10.75 16.42 -4.59
N SER A 45 9.52 16.31 -5.10
CA SER A 45 9.07 16.95 -6.33
C SER A 45 8.12 18.10 -6.02
N GLY A 46 8.58 19.32 -6.19
CA GLY A 46 7.76 20.51 -6.02
C GLY A 46 8.02 21.29 -4.72
N GLN A 47 7.05 22.11 -4.28
CA GLN A 47 7.28 23.16 -3.30
C GLN A 47 7.22 22.76 -1.82
N GLY A 48 7.35 21.47 -1.50
CA GLY A 48 7.32 20.96 -0.14
C GLY A 48 6.15 20.02 0.14
N LEU A 49 6.04 19.61 1.40
CA LEU A 49 4.99 18.75 1.93
C LEU A 49 3.63 19.47 1.95
N HIS A 50 2.55 18.71 1.91
CA HIS A 50 1.21 19.14 2.31
C HIS A 50 0.79 18.38 3.58
N VAL A 51 -0.25 18.83 4.28
CA VAL A 51 -0.68 18.26 5.56
C VAL A 51 -1.06 16.76 5.52
N GLY A 52 -1.23 16.15 4.37
CA GLY A 52 -1.42 14.70 4.28
C GLY A 52 -0.15 13.86 4.51
N HIS A 53 1.06 14.43 4.32
CA HIS A 53 2.33 13.71 4.55
C HIS A 53 2.62 13.48 6.05
N PRO A 54 2.39 14.44 6.97
CA PRO A 54 2.61 14.24 8.40
C PRO A 54 1.87 13.05 9.01
N ARG A 55 0.72 12.66 8.46
CA ARG A 55 -0.12 11.61 9.04
C ARG A 55 0.60 10.26 9.23
N PRO A 56 1.15 9.61 8.20
CA PRO A 56 1.90 8.37 8.37
C PRO A 56 3.18 8.56 9.18
N TYR A 57 3.86 9.68 9.03
CA TYR A 57 5.11 9.96 9.73
C TYR A 57 4.88 10.12 11.23
N THR A 58 3.86 10.87 11.64
CA THR A 58 3.50 11.02 13.04
C THR A 58 3.07 9.68 13.66
N ALA A 59 2.30 8.89 12.93
CA ALA A 59 1.80 7.59 13.41
C ALA A 59 2.94 6.65 13.81
N LEU A 60 3.93 6.46 12.94
CA LEU A 60 5.05 5.57 13.25
C LEU A 60 6.10 6.23 14.14
N ASP A 61 6.20 7.57 14.17
CA ASP A 61 7.00 8.28 15.16
C ASP A 61 6.51 8.02 16.59
N ILE A 62 5.20 7.97 16.79
CA ILE A 62 4.59 7.58 18.08
C ILE A 62 5.04 6.18 18.49
N VAL A 63 4.97 5.22 17.58
CA VAL A 63 5.43 3.86 17.85
C VAL A 63 6.93 3.81 18.13
N ALA A 64 7.74 4.49 17.31
CA ALA A 64 9.19 4.55 17.46
C ALA A 64 9.61 5.12 18.82
N ARG A 65 9.00 6.23 19.25
CA ARG A 65 9.26 6.85 20.56
C ARG A 65 8.88 5.92 21.70
N LYS A 66 7.68 5.32 21.64
CA LYS A 66 7.25 4.33 22.63
C LYS A 66 8.20 3.15 22.72
N ARG A 67 8.67 2.60 21.59
CA ARG A 67 9.61 1.47 21.56
C ARG A 67 10.96 1.84 22.20
N ARG A 68 11.48 3.06 21.96
CA ARG A 68 12.69 3.54 22.65
C ARG A 68 12.49 3.57 24.16
N MET A 69 11.36 4.08 24.66
CA MET A 69 11.02 4.07 26.07
C MET A 69 10.82 2.66 26.63
N GLN A 70 10.59 1.65 25.79
CA GLN A 70 10.53 0.23 26.15
C GLN A 70 11.90 -0.48 26.08
N GLY A 71 12.99 0.26 25.79
CA GLY A 71 14.34 -0.27 25.77
C GLY A 71 14.80 -0.90 24.45
N TYR A 72 14.00 -0.78 23.39
CA TYR A 72 14.40 -1.26 22.05
C TYR A 72 15.46 -0.38 21.41
N ASN A 73 16.34 -1.01 20.64
CA ASN A 73 17.15 -0.32 19.63
C ASN A 73 16.25 -0.05 18.42
N VAL A 74 15.91 1.22 18.16
CA VAL A 74 14.93 1.59 17.17
C VAL A 74 15.62 2.18 15.94
N LEU A 75 15.32 1.61 14.77
CA LEU A 75 15.65 2.19 13.47
C LEU A 75 14.39 2.84 12.90
N TYR A 76 14.37 4.17 12.84
CA TYR A 76 13.33 4.97 12.21
C TYR A 76 13.98 6.00 11.29
N PRO A 77 14.30 5.61 10.04
CA PRO A 77 15.09 6.41 9.11
C PRO A 77 14.21 7.25 8.19
N MET A 78 14.85 8.20 7.50
CA MET A 78 14.24 9.00 6.44
C MET A 78 15.22 9.15 5.26
N GLY A 79 14.68 9.32 4.05
CA GLY A 79 15.45 9.51 2.83
C GLY A 79 14.59 10.08 1.71
N TRP A 80 15.13 10.03 0.47
CA TRP A 80 14.57 10.73 -0.67
C TRP A 80 14.51 9.82 -1.89
N ASP A 81 13.29 9.58 -2.38
CA ASP A 81 13.07 8.96 -3.68
C ASP A 81 13.11 10.07 -4.75
N ALA A 82 14.29 10.39 -5.23
CA ALA A 82 14.55 11.63 -5.94
C ALA A 82 14.75 11.49 -7.46
N PHE A 83 14.89 10.27 -7.98
CA PHE A 83 14.86 10.00 -9.42
C PHE A 83 13.41 9.95 -9.96
N GLY A 84 13.29 9.99 -11.28
CA GLY A 84 12.06 9.71 -12.01
C GLY A 84 11.29 10.93 -12.49
N LEU A 85 10.15 10.64 -13.11
CA LEU A 85 9.32 11.59 -13.84
C LEU A 85 8.84 12.80 -13.03
N PRO A 86 8.46 12.71 -11.76
CA PRO A 86 7.95 13.86 -11.03
C PRO A 86 8.97 15.00 -10.95
N THR A 87 10.20 14.68 -10.58
CA THR A 87 11.29 15.65 -10.48
C THR A 87 11.71 16.19 -11.85
N GLU A 88 11.83 15.30 -12.85
CA GLU A 88 12.23 15.69 -14.19
C GLU A 88 11.18 16.57 -14.87
N ASN A 89 9.90 16.24 -14.77
CA ASN A 89 8.82 17.07 -15.34
C ASN A 89 8.75 18.45 -14.67
N TYR A 90 8.98 18.52 -13.34
CA TYR A 90 9.08 19.79 -12.64
C TYR A 90 10.29 20.62 -13.13
N ALA A 91 11.44 19.98 -13.31
CA ALA A 91 12.67 20.58 -13.80
C ALA A 91 12.50 21.14 -15.23
N ILE A 92 11.89 20.36 -16.14
CA ILE A 92 11.56 20.78 -17.49
C ILE A 92 10.66 22.02 -17.49
N LYS A 93 9.57 21.98 -16.72
CA LYS A 93 8.60 23.08 -16.62
C LYS A 93 9.23 24.38 -16.13
N ASN A 94 10.22 24.29 -15.24
CA ASN A 94 10.86 25.46 -14.62
C ASN A 94 12.20 25.82 -15.28
N HIS A 95 12.63 25.11 -16.33
CA HIS A 95 13.91 25.31 -17.02
C HIS A 95 15.13 25.24 -16.08
N ILE A 96 15.11 24.28 -15.14
CA ILE A 96 16.17 24.07 -14.15
C ILE A 96 16.67 22.63 -14.28
N HIS A 97 17.96 22.38 -14.10
CA HIS A 97 18.49 21.01 -14.14
C HIS A 97 17.94 20.17 -12.98
N PRO A 98 17.52 18.88 -13.21
CA PRO A 98 16.91 18.03 -12.18
C PRO A 98 17.76 17.87 -10.93
N LYS A 99 19.08 17.81 -11.05
CA LYS A 99 20.02 17.73 -9.91
C LYS A 99 19.89 18.93 -8.96
N ILE A 100 19.69 20.14 -9.50
CA ILE A 100 19.49 21.38 -8.70
C ILE A 100 18.10 21.34 -8.05
N VAL A 101 17.07 20.97 -8.79
CA VAL A 101 15.71 20.80 -8.27
C VAL A 101 15.68 19.81 -7.13
N THR A 102 16.32 18.66 -7.30
CA THR A 102 16.41 17.62 -6.26
C THR A 102 17.06 18.16 -5.00
N LYS A 103 18.21 18.83 -5.12
CA LYS A 103 18.92 19.40 -3.98
C LYS A 103 18.03 20.36 -3.20
N ASN A 104 17.46 21.34 -3.89
CA ASN A 104 16.65 22.40 -3.26
C ASN A 104 15.38 21.82 -2.59
N ASN A 105 14.76 20.85 -3.25
CA ASN A 105 13.55 20.23 -2.73
C ASN A 105 13.85 19.32 -1.52
N VAL A 106 14.94 18.55 -1.55
CA VAL A 106 15.40 17.75 -0.40
C VAL A 106 15.65 18.65 0.81
N GLU A 107 16.38 19.76 0.64
CA GLU A 107 16.64 20.71 1.74
C GLU A 107 15.33 21.25 2.32
N ARG A 108 14.36 21.62 1.48
CA ARG A 108 13.06 22.11 1.93
C ARG A 108 12.25 21.05 2.67
N PHE A 109 12.12 19.85 2.11
CA PHE A 109 11.40 18.75 2.77
C PHE A 109 12.04 18.36 4.10
N LYS A 110 13.37 18.29 4.14
CA LYS A 110 14.14 18.05 5.36
C LYS A 110 13.85 19.09 6.44
N GLY A 111 13.87 20.37 6.06
CA GLY A 111 13.51 21.46 6.99
C GLY A 111 12.09 21.32 7.54
N GLN A 112 11.10 20.96 6.71
CA GLN A 112 9.72 20.75 7.15
C GLN A 112 9.60 19.53 8.09
N LEU A 113 10.30 18.43 7.81
CA LEU A 113 10.29 17.25 8.69
C LEU A 113 11.00 17.52 10.03
N HIS A 114 12.09 18.28 10.02
CA HIS A 114 12.74 18.74 11.26
C HIS A 114 11.81 19.62 12.10
N ALA A 115 11.13 20.58 11.47
CA ALA A 115 10.18 21.46 12.16
C ALA A 115 9.03 20.70 12.83
N LEU A 116 8.66 19.52 12.33
CA LEU A 116 7.66 18.63 12.92
C LEU A 116 8.20 17.78 14.08
N GLY A 117 9.51 17.82 14.34
CA GLY A 117 10.15 17.15 15.49
C GLY A 117 10.07 15.63 15.46
N TYR A 118 10.15 15.01 14.28
CA TYR A 118 10.19 13.56 14.17
C TYR A 118 11.47 12.95 14.71
N SER A 119 11.37 11.76 15.30
CA SER A 119 12.50 11.01 15.82
C SER A 119 13.21 10.18 14.75
N PHE A 120 13.39 10.75 13.55
CA PHE A 120 14.15 10.11 12.49
C PHE A 120 15.64 10.03 12.83
N ASP A 121 16.26 8.92 12.45
CA ASP A 121 17.72 8.79 12.47
C ASP A 121 18.33 9.40 11.19
N TRP A 122 18.70 10.66 11.27
CA TRP A 122 19.28 11.40 10.15
C TRP A 122 20.72 10.97 9.78
N GLU A 123 21.39 10.22 10.64
CA GLU A 123 22.69 9.62 10.30
C GLU A 123 22.56 8.48 9.27
N ARG A 124 21.34 8.00 9.07
CA ARG A 124 21.03 6.95 8.09
C ARG A 124 20.20 7.44 6.90
N GLU A 125 20.29 8.74 6.64
CA GLU A 125 19.66 9.36 5.49
C GLU A 125 20.18 8.77 4.18
N VAL A 126 19.27 8.46 3.23
CA VAL A 126 19.62 7.98 1.89
C VAL A 126 18.97 8.85 0.82
N ASN A 127 19.60 8.91 -0.35
CA ASN A 127 19.08 9.59 -1.52
C ASN A 127 19.28 8.70 -2.75
N THR A 128 18.23 8.35 -3.45
CA THR A 128 18.30 7.46 -4.61
C THR A 128 19.13 8.02 -5.77
N THR A 129 19.38 9.35 -5.80
CA THR A 129 20.21 10.00 -6.83
C THR A 129 21.69 10.05 -6.48
N ASP A 130 22.08 9.59 -5.27
CA ASP A 130 23.50 9.49 -4.88
C ASP A 130 24.14 8.29 -5.62
N PRO A 131 25.27 8.48 -6.33
CA PRO A 131 26.03 7.40 -6.94
C PRO A 131 26.40 6.27 -5.99
N ASN A 132 26.69 6.56 -4.71
CA ASN A 132 26.94 5.55 -3.68
C ASN A 132 25.70 4.72 -3.33
N TYR A 133 24.50 5.27 -3.58
CA TYR A 133 23.25 4.55 -3.45
C TYR A 133 22.92 3.75 -4.72
N TYR A 134 22.81 4.40 -5.87
CA TYR A 134 22.36 3.71 -7.09
C TYR A 134 23.38 2.74 -7.68
N LYS A 135 24.66 2.80 -7.26
CA LYS A 135 25.62 1.70 -7.48
C LYS A 135 25.02 0.34 -7.14
N TRP A 136 24.29 0.26 -6.04
CA TRP A 136 23.70 -0.99 -5.57
C TRP A 136 22.38 -1.33 -6.26
N THR A 137 21.62 -0.33 -6.70
CA THR A 137 20.49 -0.55 -7.62
C THR A 137 20.99 -1.20 -8.92
N GLN A 138 22.07 -0.68 -9.48
CA GLN A 138 22.72 -1.23 -10.66
C GLN A 138 23.27 -2.65 -10.41
N TRP A 139 23.87 -2.89 -9.25
CA TRP A 139 24.34 -4.21 -8.85
C TRP A 139 23.21 -5.24 -8.78
N ILE A 140 22.06 -4.89 -8.19
CA ILE A 140 20.88 -5.77 -8.16
C ILE A 140 20.41 -6.08 -9.58
N PHE A 141 20.36 -5.06 -10.45
CA PHE A 141 20.00 -5.28 -11.86
C PHE A 141 20.97 -6.24 -12.57
N LEU A 142 22.27 -6.11 -12.36
CA LEU A 142 23.26 -7.05 -12.91
C LEU A 142 23.04 -8.48 -12.41
N LYS A 143 22.69 -8.67 -11.13
CA LYS A 143 22.35 -9.99 -10.60
C LYS A 143 21.09 -10.56 -11.25
N LEU A 144 20.05 -9.73 -11.44
CA LEU A 144 18.83 -10.12 -12.17
C LEU A 144 19.13 -10.50 -13.62
N PHE A 145 19.99 -9.74 -14.30
CA PHE A 145 20.41 -10.04 -15.67
C PHE A 145 21.17 -11.37 -15.74
N LYS A 146 22.16 -11.58 -14.88
CA LYS A 146 22.95 -12.82 -14.81
C LYS A 146 22.08 -14.05 -14.47
N ALA A 147 21.00 -13.85 -13.72
CA ALA A 147 20.02 -14.89 -13.40
C ALA A 147 18.97 -15.13 -14.53
N GLY A 148 19.04 -14.39 -15.65
CA GLY A 148 18.08 -14.48 -16.75
C GLY A 148 16.69 -13.92 -16.43
N LEU A 149 16.58 -13.12 -15.37
CA LEU A 149 15.35 -12.47 -14.93
C LEU A 149 15.19 -11.06 -15.51
N ALA A 150 16.25 -10.44 -15.99
CA ALA A 150 16.20 -9.21 -16.78
C ALA A 150 16.50 -9.52 -18.25
N TYR A 151 15.65 -9.08 -19.16
CA TYR A 151 15.80 -9.30 -20.60
C TYR A 151 15.27 -8.11 -21.40
N LYS A 152 15.74 -7.94 -22.63
CA LYS A 152 15.25 -6.91 -23.54
C LYS A 152 14.35 -7.54 -24.60
N SER A 153 13.19 -6.94 -24.83
CA SER A 153 12.20 -7.44 -25.80
C SER A 153 11.54 -6.29 -26.54
N GLU A 154 11.28 -6.48 -27.79
CA GLU A 154 10.45 -5.59 -28.59
C GLU A 154 9.00 -6.04 -28.47
N MET A 155 8.15 -5.17 -27.94
CA MET A 155 6.75 -5.49 -27.68
C MET A 155 5.86 -4.25 -27.61
N PRO A 156 4.54 -4.40 -27.81
CA PRO A 156 3.60 -3.31 -27.54
C PRO A 156 3.57 -3.00 -26.04
N ILE A 157 3.91 -1.77 -25.68
CA ILE A 157 3.86 -1.26 -24.32
C ILE A 157 2.85 -0.13 -24.19
N ASN A 158 2.46 0.18 -22.95
CA ASN A 158 1.73 1.40 -22.65
C ASN A 158 2.64 2.61 -22.84
N TRP A 159 2.22 3.56 -23.64
CA TRP A 159 2.98 4.76 -23.94
C TRP A 159 2.20 6.00 -23.53
N CYS A 160 2.75 6.80 -22.63
CA CYS A 160 2.17 8.09 -22.28
C CYS A 160 2.52 9.14 -23.35
N THR A 161 1.50 9.71 -23.97
CA THR A 161 1.66 10.69 -25.06
C THR A 161 2.23 12.03 -24.58
N SER A 162 1.96 12.42 -23.33
CA SER A 162 2.46 13.66 -22.72
C SER A 162 3.87 13.49 -22.12
N CYS A 163 4.06 12.44 -21.30
CA CYS A 163 5.37 12.16 -20.71
C CYS A 163 6.39 11.61 -21.71
N LYS A 164 5.94 11.11 -22.88
CA LYS A 164 6.77 10.51 -23.94
C LYS A 164 7.65 9.37 -23.41
N VAL A 165 7.03 8.44 -22.70
CA VAL A 165 7.72 7.35 -21.99
C VAL A 165 6.86 6.09 -21.97
N GLY A 166 7.52 4.92 -21.97
CA GLY A 166 6.87 3.63 -21.70
C GLY A 166 6.49 3.48 -20.23
N LEU A 167 5.32 2.94 -19.99
CA LEU A 167 4.76 2.70 -18.66
C LEU A 167 4.55 1.22 -18.41
N ALA A 168 4.76 0.79 -17.18
CA ALA A 168 4.30 -0.51 -16.72
C ALA A 168 2.76 -0.53 -16.64
N ASN A 169 2.16 -1.73 -16.61
CA ASN A 169 0.69 -1.86 -16.52
C ASN A 169 0.15 -1.23 -15.24
N GLU A 170 0.91 -1.32 -14.16
CA GLU A 170 0.61 -0.78 -12.84
C GLU A 170 0.56 0.77 -12.81
N GLU A 171 1.21 1.42 -13.77
CA GLU A 171 1.28 2.89 -13.89
C GLU A 171 0.15 3.48 -14.78
N VAL A 172 -0.78 2.62 -15.23
CA VAL A 172 -1.93 3.03 -16.04
C VAL A 172 -3.24 2.81 -15.25
N VAL A 173 -3.97 3.90 -15.04
CA VAL A 173 -5.24 3.88 -14.29
C VAL A 173 -6.35 4.36 -15.21
N ASN A 174 -7.35 3.52 -15.47
CA ASN A 174 -8.48 3.84 -16.36
C ASN A 174 -8.07 4.37 -17.75
N GLY A 175 -7.00 3.80 -18.34
CA GLY A 175 -6.51 4.18 -19.67
C GLY A 175 -5.67 5.46 -19.72
N VAL A 176 -5.40 6.08 -18.56
CA VAL A 176 -4.58 7.29 -18.48
C VAL A 176 -3.33 7.08 -17.63
N CYS A 177 -2.31 7.89 -17.89
CA CYS A 177 -1.08 7.88 -17.11
C CYS A 177 -1.34 8.33 -15.67
N GLU A 178 -0.99 7.52 -14.69
CA GLU A 178 -1.14 7.83 -13.26
C GLU A 178 -0.48 9.16 -12.87
N ARG A 179 0.62 9.52 -13.53
CA ARG A 179 1.43 10.70 -13.20
C ARG A 179 0.90 12.01 -13.76
N CYS A 180 0.47 12.03 -15.01
CA CYS A 180 0.09 13.27 -15.69
C CYS A 180 -1.37 13.32 -16.15
N GLY A 181 -2.12 12.21 -16.04
CA GLY A 181 -3.50 12.10 -16.47
C GLY A 181 -3.71 12.10 -17.99
N ALA A 182 -2.65 12.11 -18.79
CA ALA A 182 -2.77 12.06 -20.24
C ALA A 182 -3.12 10.65 -20.73
N GLU A 183 -3.72 10.60 -21.92
CA GLU A 183 -4.08 9.36 -22.61
C GLU A 183 -2.84 8.47 -22.83
N VAL A 184 -3.02 7.17 -22.62
CA VAL A 184 -2.03 6.13 -22.85
C VAL A 184 -2.42 5.35 -24.10
N VAL A 185 -1.47 5.25 -25.03
CA VAL A 185 -1.64 4.51 -26.28
C VAL A 185 -0.70 3.29 -26.32
N ARG A 186 -0.98 2.33 -27.21
CA ARG A 186 -0.06 1.23 -27.47
C ARG A 186 1.01 1.65 -28.46
N LYS A 187 2.28 1.38 -28.14
CA LYS A 187 3.44 1.64 -29.00
C LYS A 187 4.41 0.48 -28.92
N VAL A 188 4.84 -0.04 -30.06
CA VAL A 188 5.87 -1.08 -30.10
C VAL A 188 7.22 -0.43 -29.81
N LYS A 189 7.92 -0.93 -28.79
CA LYS A 189 9.23 -0.45 -28.34
C LYS A 189 10.08 -1.59 -27.80
N SER A 190 11.39 -1.46 -28.02
CA SER A 190 12.36 -2.32 -27.33
C SER A 190 12.50 -1.87 -25.88
N GLN A 191 12.23 -2.76 -24.93
CA GLN A 191 12.15 -2.46 -23.51
C GLN A 191 12.91 -3.49 -22.68
N TRP A 192 13.55 -3.04 -21.60
CA TRP A 192 13.97 -3.95 -20.54
C TRP A 192 12.78 -4.41 -19.73
N MET A 193 12.74 -5.70 -19.49
CA MET A 193 11.68 -6.39 -18.76
C MET A 193 12.28 -7.14 -17.59
N LEU A 194 11.60 -7.15 -16.43
CA LEU A 194 11.93 -8.03 -15.33
C LEU A 194 10.86 -9.11 -15.16
N LYS A 195 11.30 -10.37 -15.08
CA LYS A 195 10.41 -11.55 -14.94
C LYS A 195 9.82 -11.66 -13.52
N ILE A 196 9.03 -10.69 -13.12
CA ILE A 196 8.29 -10.74 -11.85
C ILE A 196 7.31 -11.91 -11.83
N THR A 197 6.86 -12.38 -13.00
CA THR A 197 5.96 -13.53 -13.14
C THR A 197 6.56 -14.82 -12.61
N GLU A 198 7.88 -14.99 -12.64
CA GLU A 198 8.58 -16.16 -12.06
C GLU A 198 8.43 -16.22 -10.53
N TYR A 199 8.08 -15.09 -9.89
CA TYR A 199 7.85 -14.98 -8.46
C TYR A 199 6.37 -14.93 -8.08
N ALA A 200 5.45 -15.02 -9.06
CA ALA A 200 4.02 -14.84 -8.83
C ALA A 200 3.45 -15.76 -7.72
N ASP A 201 3.80 -17.06 -7.74
CA ASP A 201 3.36 -18.01 -6.72
C ASP A 201 3.93 -17.66 -5.33
N LYS A 202 5.24 -17.36 -5.22
CA LYS A 202 5.87 -16.97 -3.96
C LYS A 202 5.27 -15.66 -3.42
N LEU A 203 4.97 -14.71 -4.30
CA LEU A 203 4.34 -13.43 -3.93
C LEU A 203 2.93 -13.62 -3.35
N ILE A 204 2.18 -14.63 -3.79
CA ILE A 204 0.86 -14.97 -3.24
C ILE A 204 1.00 -15.76 -1.93
N GLN A 205 1.79 -16.83 -1.93
CA GLN A 205 1.87 -17.79 -0.82
C GLN A 205 2.43 -17.13 0.45
N ASP A 206 3.46 -16.32 0.31
CA ASP A 206 4.13 -15.71 1.45
C ASP A 206 3.32 -14.57 2.09
N LEU A 207 2.21 -14.11 1.46
CA LEU A 207 1.25 -13.22 2.12
C LEU A 207 0.60 -13.84 3.37
N ASP A 208 0.59 -15.17 3.47
CA ASP A 208 0.04 -15.87 4.62
C ASP A 208 1.03 -15.94 5.80
N THR A 209 2.31 -15.57 5.58
CA THR A 209 3.37 -15.55 6.60
C THR A 209 3.55 -14.18 7.27
N VAL A 210 2.86 -13.14 6.80
CA VAL A 210 3.01 -11.76 7.23
C VAL A 210 1.72 -11.14 7.74
N ASP A 211 1.85 -10.16 8.65
CA ASP A 211 0.74 -9.40 9.23
C ASP A 211 0.43 -8.15 8.38
N TYR A 212 -0.03 -8.37 7.15
CA TYR A 212 -0.55 -7.29 6.31
C TYR A 212 -2.05 -7.15 6.51
N ILE A 213 -2.56 -5.91 6.49
CA ILE A 213 -4.01 -5.69 6.52
C ILE A 213 -4.67 -6.42 5.34
N GLU A 214 -5.83 -7.02 5.58
CA GLU A 214 -6.52 -7.90 4.62
C GLU A 214 -6.73 -7.22 3.26
N ARG A 215 -7.07 -5.95 3.24
CA ARG A 215 -7.25 -5.15 2.02
C ARG A 215 -6.00 -5.14 1.13
N VAL A 216 -4.80 -5.10 1.71
CA VAL A 216 -3.53 -5.18 0.98
C VAL A 216 -3.32 -6.58 0.40
N LYS A 217 -3.55 -7.63 1.21
CA LYS A 217 -3.42 -9.03 0.76
C LYS A 217 -4.36 -9.33 -0.41
N VAL A 218 -5.63 -8.98 -0.27
CA VAL A 218 -6.64 -9.17 -1.32
C VAL A 218 -6.28 -8.41 -2.59
N SER A 219 -5.85 -7.14 -2.47
CA SER A 219 -5.45 -6.33 -3.62
C SER A 219 -4.27 -6.94 -4.38
N GLN A 220 -3.24 -7.41 -3.69
CA GLN A 220 -2.10 -8.07 -4.32
C GLN A 220 -2.49 -9.43 -4.97
N LYS A 221 -3.25 -10.27 -4.25
CA LYS A 221 -3.74 -11.55 -4.79
C LYS A 221 -4.57 -11.33 -6.07
N ASN A 222 -5.45 -10.34 -6.09
CA ASN A 222 -6.27 -10.00 -7.26
C ASN A 222 -5.44 -9.44 -8.42
N TRP A 223 -4.43 -8.63 -8.12
CA TRP A 223 -3.54 -8.07 -9.14
C TRP A 223 -2.68 -9.16 -9.79
N ILE A 224 -2.08 -10.04 -8.99
CA ILE A 224 -1.33 -11.19 -9.49
C ILE A 224 -2.26 -12.13 -10.25
N GLY A 225 -3.49 -12.30 -9.77
CA GLY A 225 -4.58 -12.95 -10.48
C GLY A 225 -4.25 -14.37 -10.89
N LYS A 226 -3.79 -15.19 -9.92
CA LYS A 226 -3.58 -16.63 -10.15
C LYS A 226 -4.88 -17.30 -10.55
N SER A 227 -4.84 -18.04 -11.65
CA SER A 227 -5.95 -18.87 -12.10
C SER A 227 -5.46 -20.26 -12.45
N GLU A 228 -6.18 -21.28 -12.00
CA GLU A 228 -5.92 -22.67 -12.34
C GLU A 228 -6.96 -23.15 -13.36
N GLY A 229 -6.51 -23.81 -14.39
CA GLY A 229 -7.35 -24.27 -15.48
C GLY A 229 -6.63 -25.30 -16.35
N ALA A 230 -7.00 -25.33 -17.62
CA ALA A 230 -6.38 -26.17 -18.62
C ALA A 230 -6.12 -25.42 -19.93
N GLU A 231 -5.00 -25.73 -20.57
CA GLU A 231 -4.84 -25.47 -22.01
C GLU A 231 -5.48 -26.62 -22.76
N VAL A 232 -6.26 -26.31 -23.79
CA VAL A 232 -7.01 -27.31 -24.59
C VAL A 232 -6.84 -27.01 -26.08
N ASP A 233 -6.55 -28.02 -26.85
CA ASP A 233 -6.36 -27.98 -28.30
C ASP A 233 -7.65 -28.32 -29.04
N PHE A 234 -8.21 -27.36 -29.77
CA PHE A 234 -9.31 -27.57 -30.70
C PHE A 234 -8.72 -27.68 -32.10
N CYS A 235 -8.94 -28.84 -32.75
CA CYS A 235 -8.52 -29.01 -34.14
C CYS A 235 -9.37 -28.15 -35.08
N ILE A 236 -8.75 -27.63 -36.16
CA ILE A 236 -9.50 -26.97 -37.23
C ILE A 236 -9.92 -28.02 -38.23
N GLN A 237 -11.21 -28.03 -38.56
CA GLN A 237 -11.79 -29.02 -39.49
C GLN A 237 -11.00 -29.08 -40.81
N GLY A 238 -10.55 -30.30 -41.15
CA GLY A 238 -9.83 -30.55 -42.41
C GLY A 238 -8.43 -29.93 -42.47
N LYS A 239 -7.85 -29.47 -41.35
CA LYS A 239 -6.52 -28.86 -41.25
C LYS A 239 -5.66 -29.59 -40.22
N GLU A 240 -4.34 -29.43 -40.34
CA GLU A 240 -3.38 -29.92 -39.35
C GLU A 240 -3.25 -29.00 -38.13
N ASP A 241 -3.66 -27.75 -38.27
CA ASP A 241 -3.55 -26.74 -37.26
C ASP A 241 -4.58 -26.92 -36.13
N LYS A 242 -4.21 -26.41 -34.96
CA LYS A 242 -5.03 -26.41 -33.76
C LYS A 242 -5.14 -25.01 -33.19
N LEU A 243 -6.31 -24.69 -32.67
CA LEU A 243 -6.51 -23.52 -31.80
C LEU A 243 -6.31 -23.97 -30.36
N ARG A 244 -5.24 -23.51 -29.74
CA ARG A 244 -5.02 -23.72 -28.30
C ARG A 244 -5.70 -22.64 -27.53
N ILE A 245 -6.53 -23.01 -26.54
CA ILE A 245 -7.18 -22.09 -25.62
C ILE A 245 -6.72 -22.35 -24.19
N TYR A 246 -6.85 -21.34 -23.34
CA TYR A 246 -6.80 -21.49 -21.88
C TYR A 246 -8.17 -21.24 -21.29
N THR A 247 -8.63 -22.14 -20.40
CA THR A 247 -9.89 -21.98 -19.68
C THR A 247 -9.75 -22.30 -18.21
N THR A 248 -10.38 -21.53 -17.35
CA THR A 248 -10.54 -21.81 -15.90
C THR A 248 -11.73 -22.75 -15.64
N ARG A 249 -12.53 -23.00 -16.69
CA ARG A 249 -13.73 -23.82 -16.64
C ARG A 249 -13.66 -24.99 -17.65
N PRO A 250 -12.63 -25.87 -17.54
CA PRO A 250 -12.56 -27.06 -18.42
C PRO A 250 -13.75 -28.01 -18.23
N ASP A 251 -14.41 -27.97 -17.06
CA ASP A 251 -15.65 -28.71 -16.78
C ASP A 251 -16.78 -28.38 -17.74
N THR A 252 -16.80 -27.21 -18.37
CA THR A 252 -17.86 -26.74 -19.26
C THR A 252 -17.57 -26.99 -20.76
N LEU A 253 -16.50 -27.71 -21.11
CA LEU A 253 -16.08 -27.95 -22.50
C LEU A 253 -17.20 -28.52 -23.39
N PHE A 254 -18.07 -29.38 -22.84
CA PHE A 254 -19.22 -29.96 -23.56
C PHE A 254 -20.25 -28.92 -23.98
N GLY A 255 -20.28 -27.75 -23.30
CA GLY A 255 -21.15 -26.60 -23.58
C GLY A 255 -20.57 -25.55 -24.50
N ALA A 256 -19.34 -25.78 -25.02
CA ALA A 256 -18.72 -24.86 -25.96
C ALA A 256 -19.43 -24.91 -27.31
N THR A 257 -20.03 -23.81 -27.73
CA THR A 257 -20.87 -23.70 -28.95
C THR A 257 -20.25 -22.87 -30.05
N TYR A 258 -19.22 -22.09 -29.75
CA TYR A 258 -18.40 -21.34 -30.70
C TYR A 258 -17.02 -21.07 -30.12
N MET A 259 -16.09 -20.65 -30.99
CA MET A 259 -14.76 -20.19 -30.64
C MET A 259 -14.67 -18.70 -30.97
N VAL A 260 -13.85 -17.98 -30.22
CA VAL A 260 -13.52 -16.59 -30.54
C VAL A 260 -12.02 -16.41 -30.56
N VAL A 261 -11.50 -15.80 -31.61
CA VAL A 261 -10.07 -15.45 -31.73
C VAL A 261 -9.91 -13.91 -31.74
N SER A 262 -8.74 -13.47 -31.27
CA SER A 262 -8.34 -12.06 -31.37
C SER A 262 -8.27 -11.62 -32.84
N PRO A 263 -8.60 -10.38 -33.19
CA PRO A 263 -8.43 -9.84 -34.53
C PRO A 263 -6.98 -9.95 -35.08
N GLU A 264 -6.00 -10.00 -34.17
CA GLU A 264 -4.57 -10.11 -34.48
C GLU A 264 -4.07 -11.57 -34.52
N HIS A 265 -4.95 -12.56 -34.36
CA HIS A 265 -4.52 -13.95 -34.29
C HIS A 265 -3.89 -14.44 -35.59
N PRO A 266 -2.68 -15.08 -35.58
CA PRO A 266 -1.93 -15.47 -36.79
C PRO A 266 -2.69 -16.43 -37.71
N LEU A 267 -3.64 -17.22 -37.16
CA LEU A 267 -4.47 -18.10 -37.93
C LEU A 267 -5.24 -17.41 -39.07
N ILE A 268 -5.67 -16.17 -38.85
CA ILE A 268 -6.47 -15.37 -39.80
C ILE A 268 -5.64 -15.09 -41.05
N ASP A 269 -4.38 -14.66 -40.88
CA ASP A 269 -3.49 -14.38 -41.99
C ASP A 269 -3.08 -15.67 -42.71
N LYS A 270 -2.89 -16.77 -41.97
CA LYS A 270 -2.51 -18.09 -42.52
C LYS A 270 -3.57 -18.63 -43.48
N TYR A 271 -4.84 -18.45 -43.16
CA TYR A 271 -5.95 -19.00 -43.95
C TYR A 271 -6.70 -17.95 -44.79
N LYS A 272 -6.08 -16.78 -45.01
CA LYS A 272 -6.65 -15.67 -45.76
C LYS A 272 -7.33 -16.05 -47.06
N GLU A 273 -6.68 -16.89 -47.87
CA GLU A 273 -7.18 -17.33 -49.19
C GLU A 273 -8.41 -18.27 -49.10
N GLU A 274 -8.69 -18.84 -47.92
CA GLU A 274 -9.78 -19.79 -47.68
C GLU A 274 -10.96 -19.14 -46.97
N ILE A 275 -10.80 -17.90 -46.46
CA ILE A 275 -11.86 -17.15 -45.78
C ILE A 275 -12.79 -16.52 -46.79
N GLY A 276 -14.06 -16.96 -46.76
CA GLY A 276 -15.05 -16.53 -47.77
C GLY A 276 -15.48 -15.05 -47.63
N ASN A 277 -15.44 -14.51 -46.40
CA ASN A 277 -15.85 -13.15 -46.09
C ASN A 277 -14.65 -12.25 -45.71
N TRP A 278 -13.51 -12.36 -46.38
CA TRP A 278 -12.27 -11.65 -46.06
C TRP A 278 -12.45 -10.15 -45.91
N ASP A 279 -13.22 -9.48 -46.76
CA ASP A 279 -13.41 -8.03 -46.72
C ASP A 279 -14.06 -7.57 -45.38
N GLU A 280 -14.99 -8.35 -44.83
CA GLU A 280 -15.60 -8.08 -43.53
C GLU A 280 -14.58 -8.28 -42.38
N ILE A 281 -13.80 -9.36 -42.48
CA ILE A 281 -12.75 -9.66 -41.51
C ILE A 281 -11.69 -8.55 -41.47
N GLU A 282 -11.21 -8.09 -42.62
CA GLU A 282 -10.22 -7.02 -42.76
C GLU A 282 -10.75 -5.69 -42.21
N ALA A 283 -12.00 -5.33 -42.53
CA ALA A 283 -12.68 -4.14 -42.02
C ALA A 283 -12.81 -4.19 -40.50
N TYR A 284 -13.15 -5.36 -39.93
CA TYR A 284 -13.26 -5.54 -38.48
C TYR A 284 -11.90 -5.42 -37.80
N ARG A 285 -10.85 -6.02 -38.37
CA ARG A 285 -9.48 -5.91 -37.87
C ARG A 285 -8.99 -4.46 -37.86
N ASP A 286 -9.28 -3.67 -38.92
CA ASP A 286 -8.93 -2.25 -38.97
C ASP A 286 -9.67 -1.45 -37.89
N MET A 287 -10.95 -1.71 -37.65
CA MET A 287 -11.71 -1.09 -36.56
C MET A 287 -11.14 -1.45 -35.20
N ALA A 288 -10.84 -2.71 -34.95
CA ALA A 288 -10.33 -3.17 -33.66
C ALA A 288 -8.91 -2.63 -33.37
N SER A 289 -8.06 -2.48 -34.40
CA SER A 289 -6.70 -1.94 -34.25
C SER A 289 -6.63 -0.49 -33.74
N LYS A 290 -7.72 0.26 -33.91
CA LYS A 290 -7.86 1.67 -33.46
C LYS A 290 -8.27 1.80 -32.00
N LYS A 291 -8.65 0.70 -31.34
CA LYS A 291 -9.06 0.65 -29.94
C LYS A 291 -7.93 0.20 -29.03
N SER A 292 -7.80 0.82 -27.87
CA SER A 292 -6.93 0.34 -26.79
C SER A 292 -7.48 -0.95 -26.15
N ASP A 293 -6.63 -1.73 -25.49
CA ASP A 293 -7.06 -2.94 -24.76
C ASP A 293 -8.14 -2.60 -23.71
N PHE A 294 -8.04 -1.42 -23.08
CA PHE A 294 -9.03 -0.94 -22.09
C PHE A 294 -10.40 -0.66 -22.74
N GLU A 295 -10.43 0.01 -23.91
CA GLU A 295 -11.67 0.24 -24.63
C GLU A 295 -12.30 -1.06 -25.12
N ARG A 296 -11.48 -2.04 -25.49
CA ARG A 296 -11.93 -3.35 -25.96
C ARG A 296 -12.55 -4.22 -24.85
N THR A 297 -12.06 -4.11 -23.61
CA THR A 297 -12.45 -4.99 -22.51
C THR A 297 -13.39 -4.33 -21.49
N GLU A 298 -13.13 -3.08 -21.10
CA GLU A 298 -13.83 -2.44 -19.97
C GLU A 298 -14.87 -1.43 -20.42
N LEU A 299 -14.66 -0.73 -21.54
CA LEU A 299 -15.60 0.30 -22.03
C LEU A 299 -16.62 -0.23 -23.05
N ALA A 300 -16.39 -1.41 -23.63
CA ALA A 300 -17.25 -1.97 -24.64
C ALA A 300 -18.61 -2.40 -24.03
N LYS A 301 -19.64 -1.57 -24.17
CA LYS A 301 -21.01 -1.88 -23.75
C LYS A 301 -21.73 -2.86 -24.68
N GLU A 302 -21.34 -2.90 -25.94
CA GLU A 302 -21.91 -3.80 -26.94
C GLU A 302 -20.89 -4.81 -27.43
N LYS A 303 -21.29 -6.07 -27.52
CA LYS A 303 -20.46 -7.12 -28.11
C LYS A 303 -20.48 -7.00 -29.64
N THR A 304 -19.31 -7.00 -30.25
CA THR A 304 -19.13 -6.97 -31.70
C THR A 304 -18.28 -8.17 -32.13
N GLY A 305 -18.47 -8.64 -33.34
CA GLY A 305 -17.71 -9.77 -33.88
C GLY A 305 -18.16 -10.11 -35.30
N VAL A 306 -17.31 -10.87 -36.01
CA VAL A 306 -17.59 -11.41 -37.35
C VAL A 306 -17.24 -12.89 -37.35
N GLU A 307 -18.14 -13.73 -37.89
CA GLU A 307 -17.84 -15.17 -38.11
C GLU A 307 -16.81 -15.30 -39.23
N ILE A 308 -15.83 -16.21 -39.06
CA ILE A 308 -14.87 -16.53 -40.11
C ILE A 308 -15.47 -17.59 -40.99
N ASP A 309 -16.00 -17.19 -42.17
CA ASP A 309 -16.57 -18.11 -43.13
C ASP A 309 -15.51 -19.04 -43.73
N GLY A 310 -15.79 -20.35 -43.74
CA GLY A 310 -14.91 -21.39 -44.24
C GLY A 310 -14.00 -22.04 -43.19
N LEU A 311 -13.96 -21.57 -41.96
CA LEU A 311 -13.21 -22.18 -40.84
C LEU A 311 -14.11 -22.65 -39.70
N ARG A 312 -13.92 -23.90 -39.27
CA ARG A 312 -14.63 -24.44 -38.10
C ARG A 312 -13.66 -25.13 -37.15
N ALA A 313 -13.93 -25.03 -35.88
CA ALA A 313 -13.19 -25.78 -34.86
C ALA A 313 -13.93 -27.07 -34.48
N VAL A 314 -13.20 -28.10 -34.14
CA VAL A 314 -13.74 -29.35 -33.63
C VAL A 314 -13.57 -29.41 -32.12
N ASN A 315 -14.67 -29.51 -31.40
CA ASN A 315 -14.63 -29.62 -29.95
C ASN A 315 -14.00 -30.97 -29.56
N PRO A 316 -12.89 -30.99 -28.80
CA PRO A 316 -12.10 -32.22 -28.59
C PRO A 316 -12.80 -33.26 -27.69
N VAL A 317 -13.85 -32.87 -26.92
CA VAL A 317 -14.53 -33.80 -26.00
C VAL A 317 -15.75 -34.48 -26.62
N ASN A 318 -16.40 -33.90 -27.62
CA ASN A 318 -17.62 -34.45 -28.22
C ASN A 318 -17.59 -34.52 -29.76
N GLY A 319 -16.50 -34.07 -30.39
CA GLY A 319 -16.30 -34.10 -31.85
C GLY A 319 -17.22 -33.15 -32.63
N LYS A 320 -18.00 -32.30 -31.99
CA LYS A 320 -18.88 -31.33 -32.68
C LYS A 320 -18.09 -30.22 -33.35
N GLU A 321 -18.51 -29.84 -34.54
CA GLU A 321 -18.00 -28.71 -35.29
C GLU A 321 -18.68 -27.43 -34.78
N ILE A 322 -17.89 -26.41 -34.43
CA ILE A 322 -18.36 -25.12 -33.94
C ILE A 322 -17.74 -23.99 -34.76
N PRO A 323 -18.48 -22.88 -34.97
CA PRO A 323 -17.98 -21.75 -35.74
C PRO A 323 -16.86 -21.00 -34.99
N ILE A 324 -15.98 -20.36 -35.77
CA ILE A 324 -14.90 -19.52 -35.28
C ILE A 324 -15.26 -18.06 -35.59
N TRP A 325 -15.24 -17.21 -34.59
CA TRP A 325 -15.49 -15.78 -34.68
C TRP A 325 -14.24 -14.96 -34.38
N ILE A 326 -14.14 -13.79 -34.95
CA ILE A 326 -13.23 -12.74 -34.43
C ILE A 326 -14.04 -11.75 -33.58
N SER A 327 -13.45 -11.34 -32.48
CA SER A 327 -14.01 -10.28 -31.65
C SER A 327 -12.94 -9.51 -30.91
N ASP A 328 -13.17 -8.22 -30.74
CA ASP A 328 -12.21 -7.30 -30.14
C ASP A 328 -12.07 -7.47 -28.61
N TYR A 329 -12.98 -8.18 -27.93
CA TYR A 329 -12.83 -8.49 -26.51
C TYR A 329 -11.82 -9.60 -26.19
N VAL A 330 -11.36 -10.35 -27.22
CA VAL A 330 -10.27 -11.32 -27.09
C VAL A 330 -8.94 -10.65 -27.43
N LEU A 331 -7.95 -10.76 -26.55
CA LEU A 331 -6.67 -10.11 -26.71
C LEU A 331 -5.55 -11.13 -26.95
N MET A 332 -4.61 -10.82 -27.86
CA MET A 332 -3.37 -11.59 -28.03
C MET A 332 -2.45 -11.52 -26.81
N THR A 333 -2.59 -10.47 -26.02
CA THR A 333 -1.77 -10.23 -24.81
C THR A 333 -2.23 -11.05 -23.61
N TYR A 334 -3.38 -11.73 -23.70
CA TYR A 334 -3.90 -12.57 -22.61
C TYR A 334 -4.19 -13.99 -23.11
N GLY A 335 -3.50 -14.97 -22.52
CA GLY A 335 -3.64 -16.38 -22.89
C GLY A 335 -3.04 -16.67 -24.26
N THR A 336 -3.81 -17.35 -25.10
CA THR A 336 -3.39 -17.81 -26.44
C THR A 336 -3.94 -16.96 -27.59
N GLY A 337 -4.69 -15.91 -27.29
CA GLY A 337 -5.42 -15.12 -28.29
C GLY A 337 -6.65 -15.83 -28.84
N ALA A 338 -7.05 -16.95 -28.27
CA ALA A 338 -8.24 -17.72 -28.61
C ALA A 338 -8.97 -18.18 -27.33
N ILE A 339 -10.29 -18.20 -27.36
CA ILE A 339 -11.13 -18.72 -26.27
C ILE A 339 -12.20 -19.65 -26.82
N MET A 340 -12.62 -20.62 -26.04
CA MET A 340 -13.91 -21.29 -26.22
C MET A 340 -15.01 -20.48 -25.56
N ALA A 341 -16.18 -20.43 -26.13
CA ALA A 341 -17.34 -19.74 -25.60
C ALA A 341 -18.40 -20.72 -25.10
N VAL A 342 -18.85 -20.50 -23.85
CA VAL A 342 -19.84 -21.33 -23.16
C VAL A 342 -21.00 -20.45 -22.70
N PRO A 343 -21.94 -20.10 -23.57
CA PRO A 343 -22.98 -19.10 -23.31
C PRO A 343 -23.86 -19.41 -22.10
N ALA A 344 -24.09 -20.66 -21.78
CA ALA A 344 -24.92 -21.02 -20.62
C ALA A 344 -24.30 -20.62 -19.28
N HIS A 345 -22.96 -20.44 -19.20
CA HIS A 345 -22.21 -20.32 -17.95
C HIS A 345 -21.19 -19.18 -17.92
N ASP A 346 -21.13 -18.32 -18.95
CA ASP A 346 -20.35 -17.06 -18.98
C ASP A 346 -21.22 -15.94 -19.52
N GLU A 347 -21.30 -14.83 -18.76
CA GLU A 347 -22.18 -13.69 -19.10
C GLU A 347 -21.81 -13.01 -20.43
N ARG A 348 -20.51 -12.88 -20.72
CA ARG A 348 -20.02 -12.26 -21.95
C ARG A 348 -20.37 -13.14 -23.17
N ASP A 349 -20.21 -14.45 -23.01
CA ASP A 349 -20.54 -15.42 -24.05
C ASP A 349 -22.06 -15.49 -24.26
N TRP A 350 -22.84 -15.37 -23.18
CA TRP A 350 -24.30 -15.35 -23.26
C TRP A 350 -24.81 -14.13 -24.04
N GLU A 351 -24.32 -12.92 -23.70
CA GLU A 351 -24.67 -11.69 -24.41
C GLU A 351 -24.33 -11.77 -25.91
N PHE A 352 -23.14 -12.30 -26.21
CA PHE A 352 -22.68 -12.51 -27.59
C PHE A 352 -23.58 -13.52 -28.32
N ALA A 353 -23.86 -14.67 -27.72
CA ALA A 353 -24.72 -15.69 -28.29
C ALA A 353 -26.13 -15.20 -28.54
N LYS A 354 -26.70 -14.43 -27.61
CA LYS A 354 -28.05 -13.82 -27.80
C LYS A 354 -28.06 -12.82 -28.94
N LYS A 355 -27.00 -12.00 -29.08
CA LYS A 355 -26.90 -11.02 -30.15
C LYS A 355 -26.80 -11.65 -31.53
N PHE A 356 -26.02 -12.74 -31.67
CA PHE A 356 -25.73 -13.38 -32.95
C PHE A 356 -26.54 -14.65 -33.19
N GLY A 357 -27.48 -15.00 -32.34
CA GLY A 357 -28.36 -16.16 -32.50
C GLY A 357 -27.64 -17.53 -32.40
N LEU A 358 -26.58 -17.60 -31.59
CA LEU A 358 -25.78 -18.80 -31.41
C LEU A 358 -26.39 -19.74 -30.35
N PRO A 359 -26.19 -21.09 -30.46
CA PRO A 359 -26.75 -22.04 -29.52
C PRO A 359 -26.24 -21.83 -28.08
N ILE A 360 -27.14 -22.01 -27.10
CA ILE A 360 -26.85 -21.99 -25.66
C ILE A 360 -27.13 -23.41 -25.11
N ILE A 361 -26.12 -24.08 -24.60
CA ILE A 361 -26.23 -25.47 -24.11
C ILE A 361 -25.90 -25.49 -22.61
N GLU A 362 -26.87 -25.83 -21.78
CA GLU A 362 -26.69 -26.04 -20.35
C GLU A 362 -25.82 -27.26 -20.08
N VAL A 363 -24.73 -27.10 -19.33
CA VAL A 363 -23.86 -28.22 -18.92
C VAL A 363 -23.64 -28.26 -17.41
N VAL A 364 -24.14 -27.25 -16.67
CA VAL A 364 -24.20 -27.23 -15.19
C VAL A 364 -25.63 -26.91 -14.80
N GLU A 365 -26.31 -27.88 -14.16
CA GLU A 365 -27.68 -27.72 -13.66
C GLU A 365 -27.72 -27.00 -12.32
N GLY A 366 -28.84 -26.36 -12.00
CA GLY A 366 -29.07 -25.68 -10.73
C GLY A 366 -29.59 -24.25 -10.90
N SER A 367 -29.73 -23.78 -12.13
CA SER A 367 -30.30 -22.47 -12.40
C SER A 367 -31.79 -22.43 -12.01
N PRO A 368 -32.27 -21.35 -11.38
CA PRO A 368 -33.70 -21.18 -11.06
C PRO A 368 -34.56 -20.86 -12.30
N VAL A 369 -33.91 -20.47 -13.41
CA VAL A 369 -34.56 -20.13 -14.69
C VAL A 369 -33.81 -20.80 -15.83
N SER A 370 -34.42 -20.86 -17.02
CA SER A 370 -33.78 -21.41 -18.21
C SER A 370 -32.49 -20.63 -18.56
N VAL A 371 -31.44 -21.33 -18.97
CA VAL A 371 -30.18 -20.71 -19.46
C VAL A 371 -30.39 -19.85 -20.73
N GLU A 372 -31.53 -20.03 -21.41
CA GLU A 372 -31.96 -19.15 -22.48
C GLU A 372 -32.46 -17.78 -21.98
N GLU A 373 -32.97 -17.70 -20.75
CA GLU A 373 -33.47 -16.46 -20.14
C GLU A 373 -32.39 -15.71 -19.37
N ALA A 374 -31.49 -16.46 -18.68
CA ALA A 374 -30.39 -15.89 -17.93
C ALA A 374 -29.21 -16.86 -17.84
N VAL A 375 -27.99 -16.30 -17.78
CA VAL A 375 -26.76 -17.06 -17.55
C VAL A 375 -26.74 -17.68 -16.15
N TYR A 376 -26.21 -18.92 -16.05
CA TYR A 376 -25.95 -19.58 -14.77
C TYR A 376 -24.46 -19.76 -14.53
N SER A 377 -23.87 -18.95 -13.68
CA SER A 377 -22.44 -18.91 -13.39
C SER A 377 -22.06 -19.51 -12.02
N ASP A 378 -23.03 -19.99 -11.21
CA ASP A 378 -22.74 -20.60 -9.91
C ASP A 378 -21.95 -21.91 -10.09
N VAL A 379 -20.77 -21.96 -9.51
CA VAL A 379 -19.86 -23.12 -9.55
C VAL A 379 -19.81 -23.90 -8.22
N ALA A 380 -20.50 -23.42 -7.18
CA ALA A 380 -20.42 -24.02 -5.85
C ALA A 380 -21.41 -25.18 -5.67
N THR A 381 -22.60 -25.04 -6.22
CA THR A 381 -23.73 -25.95 -5.97
C THR A 381 -24.18 -26.75 -7.18
N GLY A 382 -23.79 -26.37 -8.40
CA GLY A 382 -24.19 -26.99 -9.66
C GLY A 382 -23.62 -28.40 -9.86
N LYS A 383 -24.36 -29.24 -10.60
CA LYS A 383 -23.89 -30.54 -11.06
C LYS A 383 -23.83 -30.59 -12.59
N LEU A 384 -22.92 -31.37 -13.13
CA LEU A 384 -22.75 -31.48 -14.57
C LEU A 384 -23.91 -32.26 -15.21
N VAL A 385 -24.42 -31.73 -16.32
CA VAL A 385 -25.42 -32.35 -17.21
C VAL A 385 -24.98 -32.18 -18.67
N ASN A 386 -25.53 -32.94 -19.59
CA ASN A 386 -25.19 -32.90 -21.02
C ASN A 386 -23.69 -33.01 -21.31
N SER A 387 -22.93 -33.66 -20.41
CA SER A 387 -21.47 -33.71 -20.38
C SER A 387 -20.91 -35.11 -20.27
N GLU A 388 -21.63 -36.12 -20.82
CA GLU A 388 -21.25 -37.53 -20.93
C GLU A 388 -20.70 -38.11 -19.61
N PHE A 389 -19.40 -38.43 -19.58
CA PHE A 389 -18.73 -39.04 -18.42
C PHE A 389 -18.59 -38.10 -17.19
N LEU A 390 -18.92 -36.82 -17.33
CA LEU A 390 -18.95 -35.83 -16.23
C LEU A 390 -20.34 -35.69 -15.60
N ASN A 391 -21.40 -36.23 -16.22
CA ASN A 391 -22.77 -36.09 -15.75
C ASN A 391 -22.93 -36.49 -14.28
N GLY A 392 -23.62 -35.68 -13.50
CA GLY A 392 -23.89 -35.87 -12.07
C GLY A 392 -22.75 -35.54 -11.12
N LEU A 393 -21.55 -35.22 -11.62
CA LEU A 393 -20.43 -34.79 -10.79
C LEU A 393 -20.63 -33.34 -10.30
N SER A 394 -20.05 -33.04 -9.15
CA SER A 394 -19.87 -31.65 -8.74
C SER A 394 -18.93 -30.92 -9.70
N VAL A 395 -19.04 -29.60 -9.81
CA VAL A 395 -18.13 -28.79 -10.64
C VAL A 395 -16.65 -29.02 -10.25
N ALA A 396 -16.36 -29.15 -8.96
CA ALA A 396 -15.00 -29.38 -8.47
C ALA A 396 -14.44 -30.74 -8.92
N ASP A 397 -15.24 -31.81 -8.86
CA ASP A 397 -14.82 -33.15 -9.28
C ASP A 397 -14.75 -33.27 -10.81
N ALA A 398 -15.67 -32.60 -11.51
CA ALA A 398 -15.65 -32.52 -12.96
C ALA A 398 -14.40 -31.85 -13.50
N LYS A 399 -13.95 -30.74 -12.89
CA LYS A 399 -12.68 -30.05 -13.23
C LYS A 399 -11.47 -30.97 -13.13
N LYS A 400 -11.38 -31.78 -12.08
CA LYS A 400 -10.28 -32.76 -11.93
C LYS A 400 -10.35 -33.85 -13.03
N LYS A 401 -11.53 -34.44 -13.17
CA LYS A 401 -11.74 -35.57 -14.11
C LYS A 401 -11.55 -35.17 -15.56
N ILE A 402 -11.99 -33.97 -15.97
CA ILE A 402 -11.80 -33.51 -17.34
C ILE A 402 -10.32 -33.22 -17.63
N VAL A 403 -9.57 -32.65 -16.67
CA VAL A 403 -8.14 -32.41 -16.84
C VAL A 403 -7.39 -33.73 -17.02
N GLU A 404 -7.67 -34.75 -16.20
CA GLU A 404 -7.11 -36.11 -16.35
C GLU A 404 -7.41 -36.71 -17.74
N PHE A 405 -8.65 -36.57 -18.21
CA PHE A 405 -9.05 -37.00 -19.54
C PHE A 405 -8.28 -36.28 -20.66
N LEU A 406 -8.15 -34.93 -20.55
CA LEU A 406 -7.44 -34.11 -21.54
C LEU A 406 -5.95 -34.50 -21.64
N GLU A 407 -5.32 -34.80 -20.50
CA GLU A 407 -3.92 -35.22 -20.44
C GLU A 407 -3.73 -36.65 -20.98
N GLU A 408 -4.61 -37.59 -20.62
CA GLU A 408 -4.60 -38.96 -21.14
C GLU A 408 -4.73 -39.00 -22.68
N LYS A 409 -5.63 -38.16 -23.22
CA LYS A 409 -5.86 -38.05 -24.66
C LYS A 409 -4.82 -37.18 -25.38
N LYS A 410 -3.93 -36.51 -24.66
CA LYS A 410 -2.93 -35.55 -25.18
C LYS A 410 -3.55 -34.43 -26.01
N ILE A 411 -4.72 -33.95 -25.60
CA ILE A 411 -5.47 -32.85 -26.20
C ILE A 411 -5.54 -31.64 -25.31
N GLY A 412 -4.93 -31.69 -24.15
CA GLY A 412 -4.82 -30.57 -23.21
C GLY A 412 -3.95 -30.93 -22.02
N THR A 413 -3.62 -29.93 -21.21
CA THR A 413 -2.79 -30.06 -19.99
C THR A 413 -3.28 -29.10 -18.92
N LYS A 414 -3.10 -29.50 -17.65
CA LYS A 414 -3.30 -28.55 -16.54
C LYS A 414 -2.38 -27.36 -16.68
N LYS A 415 -2.89 -26.17 -16.46
CA LYS A 415 -2.12 -24.92 -16.55
C LYS A 415 -2.51 -23.96 -15.44
N THR A 416 -1.51 -23.39 -14.81
CA THR A 416 -1.67 -22.21 -13.96
C THR A 416 -1.28 -20.97 -14.75
N ASN A 417 -2.13 -19.96 -14.72
CA ASN A 417 -1.92 -18.70 -15.40
C ASN A 417 -2.00 -17.54 -14.39
N PHE A 418 -1.41 -16.42 -14.76
CA PHE A 418 -1.42 -15.20 -13.95
C PHE A 418 -1.87 -14.01 -14.80
N LYS A 419 -2.61 -13.08 -14.20
CA LYS A 419 -2.91 -11.77 -14.82
C LYS A 419 -1.68 -10.89 -14.83
N LEU A 420 -0.82 -11.03 -13.80
CA LEU A 420 0.45 -10.31 -13.67
C LEU A 420 1.29 -10.49 -14.94
N ARG A 421 1.87 -9.41 -15.43
CA ARG A 421 2.81 -9.38 -16.54
C ARG A 421 4.21 -9.09 -16.04
N ASP A 422 5.21 -9.42 -16.85
CA ASP A 422 6.57 -8.99 -16.57
C ASP A 422 6.64 -7.48 -16.50
N TRP A 423 7.47 -7.00 -15.60
CA TRP A 423 7.58 -5.59 -15.30
C TRP A 423 8.33 -4.85 -16.40
N VAL A 424 7.65 -3.89 -17.08
CA VAL A 424 8.27 -2.97 -18.05
C VAL A 424 9.20 -2.05 -17.28
N PHE A 425 10.51 -2.30 -17.39
CA PHE A 425 11.50 -1.75 -16.47
C PHE A 425 12.24 -0.52 -16.99
N SER A 426 12.52 -0.40 -18.29
CA SER A 426 13.26 0.75 -18.80
C SER A 426 12.39 1.97 -19.09
N ARG A 427 13.01 3.17 -19.00
CA ARG A 427 12.38 4.46 -19.27
C ARG A 427 13.23 5.28 -20.26
N GLN A 428 12.56 5.92 -21.22
CA GLN A 428 13.17 6.77 -22.25
C GLN A 428 13.29 8.20 -21.71
N ARG A 429 13.93 8.32 -20.55
CA ARG A 429 14.09 9.58 -19.81
C ARG A 429 15.52 9.73 -19.32
N TYR A 430 15.93 10.97 -19.01
CA TYR A 430 17.27 11.26 -18.52
C TYR A 430 17.40 10.97 -17.02
N TRP A 431 16.43 11.46 -16.21
CA TRP A 431 16.55 11.44 -14.75
C TRP A 431 16.14 10.10 -14.15
N GLY A 432 17.06 9.17 -14.17
CA GLY A 432 16.93 7.80 -13.63
C GLY A 432 18.29 7.13 -13.55
N GLU A 433 18.37 6.01 -12.84
CA GLU A 433 19.59 5.22 -12.75
C GLU A 433 19.97 4.66 -14.14
N PRO A 434 21.22 4.88 -14.61
CA PRO A 434 21.68 4.24 -15.84
C PRO A 434 21.68 2.72 -15.74
N ILE A 435 21.26 2.06 -16.82
CA ILE A 435 21.28 0.59 -16.88
C ILE A 435 22.69 0.14 -17.25
N PRO A 436 23.37 -0.67 -16.42
CA PRO A 436 24.79 -1.00 -16.57
C PRO A 436 25.03 -2.13 -17.60
N ILE A 437 24.52 -1.93 -18.81
CA ILE A 437 24.61 -2.88 -19.94
C ILE A 437 25.20 -2.14 -21.14
N VAL A 438 26.02 -2.83 -21.91
CA VAL A 438 26.47 -2.38 -23.23
C VAL A 438 25.96 -3.32 -24.31
N GLN A 439 25.66 -2.78 -25.47
CA GLN A 439 25.28 -3.52 -26.66
C GLN A 439 26.48 -3.62 -27.59
N CYS A 440 26.93 -4.82 -27.87
CA CYS A 440 28.02 -5.14 -28.80
C CYS A 440 27.47 -5.94 -29.98
N GLU A 441 27.83 -5.56 -31.21
CA GLU A 441 27.37 -6.30 -32.41
C GLU A 441 27.79 -7.76 -32.42
N LYS A 442 28.96 -8.08 -31.83
CA LYS A 442 29.48 -9.45 -31.75
C LYS A 442 28.95 -10.23 -30.57
N CYS A 443 28.83 -9.60 -29.41
CA CYS A 443 28.53 -10.29 -28.10
C CYS A 443 27.10 -10.11 -27.65
N GLY A 444 26.29 -9.26 -28.29
CA GLY A 444 24.94 -8.93 -27.83
C GLY A 444 24.93 -7.99 -26.64
N PHE A 445 24.02 -8.19 -25.70
CA PHE A 445 23.96 -7.44 -24.45
C PHE A 445 24.98 -7.96 -23.44
N VAL A 446 25.90 -7.13 -23.03
CA VAL A 446 27.01 -7.46 -22.13
C VAL A 446 26.91 -6.61 -20.86
N PRO A 447 26.87 -7.22 -19.67
CA PRO A 447 26.86 -6.48 -18.42
C PRO A 447 28.23 -5.85 -18.17
N LEU A 448 28.25 -4.68 -17.52
CA LEU A 448 29.47 -4.12 -16.96
C LEU A 448 30.01 -5.01 -15.84
N GLU A 449 31.30 -4.92 -15.57
CA GLU A 449 31.88 -5.55 -14.38
C GLU A 449 31.46 -4.80 -13.12
N GLU A 450 31.29 -5.53 -12.02
CA GLU A 450 30.85 -4.95 -10.75
C GLU A 450 31.81 -3.87 -10.22
N SER A 451 33.10 -3.98 -10.59
CA SER A 451 34.16 -3.00 -10.28
C SER A 451 34.01 -1.67 -11.02
N GLU A 452 33.24 -1.65 -12.12
CA GLU A 452 32.98 -0.44 -12.91
C GLU A 452 31.77 0.36 -12.41
N LEU A 453 31.06 -0.17 -11.39
CA LEU A 453 29.92 0.52 -10.79
C LEU A 453 30.37 1.56 -9.73
N PRO A 454 29.71 2.72 -9.65
CA PRO A 454 28.53 3.10 -10.39
C PRO A 454 28.83 3.54 -11.83
N LEU A 455 27.98 3.15 -12.77
CA LEU A 455 27.90 3.84 -14.06
C LEU A 455 27.15 5.16 -13.81
N GLU A 456 27.89 6.26 -13.79
CA GLU A 456 27.29 7.55 -13.44
C GLU A 456 26.48 8.15 -14.60
N LEU A 457 25.38 8.84 -14.22
CA LEU A 457 24.57 9.62 -15.14
C LEU A 457 25.40 10.83 -15.63
N PRO A 458 25.61 11.00 -16.97
CA PRO A 458 26.42 12.09 -17.48
C PRO A 458 25.70 13.44 -17.28
N GLU A 459 26.46 14.52 -17.11
CA GLU A 459 25.89 15.85 -17.12
C GLU A 459 25.50 16.27 -18.56
N VAL A 460 24.31 16.84 -18.71
CA VAL A 460 23.72 17.21 -19.99
C VAL A 460 23.25 18.66 -19.97
N GLU A 461 23.40 19.34 -21.11
CA GLU A 461 22.84 20.68 -21.31
C GLU A 461 21.33 20.63 -21.65
N SER A 462 20.88 19.56 -22.33
CA SER A 462 19.48 19.34 -22.67
C SER A 462 19.07 17.91 -22.39
N TYR A 463 17.91 17.76 -21.75
CA TYR A 463 17.32 16.47 -21.35
C TYR A 463 15.83 16.37 -21.74
N MET A 464 15.42 17.13 -22.74
CA MET A 464 14.03 17.12 -23.21
C MET A 464 13.65 15.76 -23.80
N PRO A 465 12.47 15.21 -23.44
CA PRO A 465 11.99 13.98 -24.05
C PRO A 465 11.85 14.11 -25.57
N THR A 466 12.19 13.05 -26.29
CA THR A 466 12.15 13.03 -27.74
C THR A 466 10.80 12.56 -28.28
N ASP A 467 10.37 13.05 -29.43
CA ASP A 467 9.10 12.65 -30.08
C ASP A 467 9.16 11.24 -30.68
N ASN A 468 10.35 10.78 -31.09
CA ASN A 468 10.56 9.43 -31.61
C ASN A 468 10.56 8.37 -30.47
N GLY A 469 10.62 8.81 -29.20
CA GLY A 469 10.67 7.96 -28.02
C GLY A 469 12.01 7.31 -27.73
N GLU A 470 13.11 7.90 -28.21
CA GLU A 470 14.46 7.57 -27.76
C GLU A 470 14.80 8.37 -26.50
N SER A 471 15.67 7.82 -25.67
CA SER A 471 16.18 8.54 -24.51
C SER A 471 16.99 9.77 -24.91
N PRO A 472 16.93 10.90 -24.19
CA PRO A 472 17.83 12.03 -24.40
C PRO A 472 19.31 11.65 -24.33
N LEU A 473 19.67 10.61 -23.59
CA LEU A 473 21.04 10.08 -23.49
C LEU A 473 21.57 9.56 -24.84
N ALA A 474 20.69 9.11 -25.74
CA ALA A 474 21.11 8.59 -27.06
C ALA A 474 21.83 9.61 -27.92
N ALA A 475 21.59 10.90 -27.70
CA ALA A 475 22.28 12.00 -28.40
C ALA A 475 23.70 12.26 -27.87
N MET A 476 24.09 11.70 -26.73
CA MET A 476 25.39 11.90 -26.07
C MET A 476 26.41 10.89 -26.58
N THR A 477 26.90 11.08 -27.82
CA THR A 477 27.78 10.13 -28.50
C THR A 477 29.04 9.77 -27.72
N ASP A 478 29.63 10.72 -26.97
CA ASP A 478 30.85 10.51 -26.20
C ASP A 478 30.60 9.60 -24.98
N TRP A 479 29.39 9.67 -24.39
CA TRP A 479 29.00 8.79 -23.29
C TRP A 479 28.50 7.45 -23.83
N VAL A 480 27.74 7.43 -24.91
CA VAL A 480 27.12 6.22 -25.49
C VAL A 480 28.17 5.27 -26.04
N ASN A 481 29.14 5.78 -26.80
CA ASN A 481 30.19 4.95 -27.44
C ASN A 481 31.21 4.49 -26.39
N THR A 482 31.47 3.19 -26.36
CA THR A 482 32.36 2.56 -25.40
C THR A 482 33.00 1.30 -25.99
N THR A 483 33.74 0.57 -25.20
CA THR A 483 34.31 -0.73 -25.53
C THR A 483 33.54 -1.85 -24.87
N CYS A 484 33.40 -2.97 -25.54
CA CYS A 484 32.77 -4.15 -25.02
C CYS A 484 33.64 -4.81 -23.94
N PRO A 485 33.16 -5.01 -22.71
CA PRO A 485 33.92 -5.69 -21.65
C PRO A 485 34.30 -7.14 -22.01
N CYS A 486 33.54 -7.78 -22.90
CA CYS A 486 33.76 -9.19 -23.26
C CYS A 486 34.83 -9.35 -24.36
N CYS A 487 34.75 -8.58 -25.44
CA CYS A 487 35.63 -8.78 -26.62
C CYS A 487 36.55 -7.61 -26.91
N GLY A 488 36.48 -6.50 -26.16
CA GLY A 488 37.29 -5.29 -26.37
C GLY A 488 36.93 -4.48 -27.66
N GLY A 489 35.94 -4.92 -28.43
CA GLY A 489 35.48 -4.25 -29.63
C GLY A 489 34.54 -3.06 -29.33
N PRO A 490 34.16 -2.28 -30.40
CA PRO A 490 33.22 -1.18 -30.24
C PRO A 490 31.88 -1.67 -29.68
N ALA A 491 31.33 -0.89 -28.75
CA ALA A 491 30.02 -1.15 -28.14
C ALA A 491 29.31 0.17 -27.81
N LYS A 492 28.01 0.09 -27.50
CA LYS A 492 27.20 1.24 -27.10
C LYS A 492 26.61 0.98 -25.72
N ARG A 493 26.65 1.96 -24.82
CA ARG A 493 25.93 1.89 -23.56
C ARG A 493 24.44 1.92 -23.81
N GLU A 494 23.70 1.26 -22.92
CA GLU A 494 22.25 1.40 -22.86
C GLU A 494 21.89 2.86 -22.54
N THR A 495 20.91 3.40 -23.26
CA THR A 495 20.50 4.81 -23.12
C THR A 495 19.19 4.99 -22.38
N ASP A 496 18.41 3.93 -22.23
CA ASP A 496 17.26 3.94 -21.31
C ASP A 496 17.75 3.93 -19.86
N THR A 497 16.97 4.52 -18.97
CA THR A 497 17.22 4.51 -17.52
C THR A 497 16.24 3.61 -16.80
N MET A 498 16.55 3.25 -15.56
CA MET A 498 15.64 2.49 -14.69
C MET A 498 14.47 3.37 -14.24
N PRO A 499 13.29 2.79 -13.89
CA PRO A 499 12.20 3.55 -13.32
C PRO A 499 12.54 3.97 -11.88
N GLN A 500 11.88 5.01 -11.36
CA GLN A 500 12.00 5.42 -9.95
C GLN A 500 11.78 4.26 -8.95
N TRP A 501 10.94 3.29 -9.34
CA TRP A 501 10.65 2.10 -8.54
C TRP A 501 11.85 1.18 -8.32
N ALA A 502 12.90 1.29 -9.12
CA ALA A 502 14.12 0.52 -8.94
C ALA A 502 14.83 0.94 -7.64
N GLY A 503 15.10 2.22 -7.48
CA GLY A 503 15.71 2.76 -6.26
C GLY A 503 14.86 2.51 -5.02
N SER A 504 13.55 2.67 -5.11
CA SER A 504 12.63 2.46 -3.98
C SER A 504 12.38 0.99 -3.63
N SER A 505 12.79 0.04 -4.47
CA SER A 505 12.54 -1.39 -4.21
C SER A 505 13.46 -2.01 -3.14
N TRP A 506 14.50 -1.31 -2.70
CA TRP A 506 15.48 -1.88 -1.76
C TRP A 506 15.98 -0.89 -0.69
N TYR A 507 15.48 0.34 -0.63
CA TYR A 507 15.97 1.41 0.27
C TYR A 507 15.95 1.01 1.76
N PHE A 508 14.99 0.20 2.18
CA PHE A 508 14.89 -0.33 3.54
C PHE A 508 16.10 -1.21 3.91
N LEU A 509 16.77 -1.83 2.94
CA LEU A 509 18.02 -2.57 3.16
C LEU A 509 19.16 -1.57 3.39
N ARG A 510 19.24 -0.51 2.56
CA ARG A 510 20.31 0.47 2.66
C ARG A 510 20.31 1.22 3.99
N TYR A 511 19.15 1.53 4.53
CA TYR A 511 19.03 2.17 5.84
C TYR A 511 19.71 1.40 6.98
N THR A 512 19.86 0.08 6.83
CA THR A 512 20.50 -0.75 7.87
C THR A 512 22.02 -0.50 7.97
N ASP A 513 22.64 -0.04 6.86
CA ASP A 513 24.10 0.19 6.77
C ASP A 513 24.43 1.14 5.60
N PRO A 514 24.03 2.44 5.70
CA PRO A 514 24.03 3.35 4.56
C PRO A 514 25.42 3.72 4.03
N ASP A 515 26.43 3.68 4.88
CA ASP A 515 27.83 4.07 4.54
C ASP A 515 28.68 2.91 4.02
N ASN A 516 28.11 1.71 3.91
CA ASN A 516 28.84 0.54 3.44
C ASN A 516 29.25 0.71 1.97
N LYS A 517 30.55 0.59 1.70
CA LYS A 517 31.12 0.73 0.36
C LYS A 517 31.35 -0.60 -0.36
N GLU A 518 31.37 -1.70 0.40
CA GLU A 518 31.70 -3.03 -0.10
C GLU A 518 30.47 -3.86 -0.46
N ALA A 519 29.33 -3.56 0.16
CA ALA A 519 28.06 -4.25 -0.05
C ALA A 519 26.88 -3.25 0.03
N LEU A 520 25.70 -3.65 -0.44
CA LEU A 520 24.48 -2.86 -0.27
C LEU A 520 24.15 -2.59 1.22
N ALA A 521 24.50 -3.54 2.08
CA ALA A 521 24.58 -3.47 3.54
C ALA A 521 25.34 -4.71 4.03
N SER A 522 25.91 -4.68 5.24
CA SER A 522 26.59 -5.82 5.83
C SER A 522 25.63 -6.95 6.18
N LYS A 523 26.07 -8.18 6.08
CA LYS A 523 25.26 -9.36 6.47
C LYS A 523 24.82 -9.29 7.93
N GLU A 524 25.66 -8.77 8.79
CA GLU A 524 25.38 -8.60 10.22
C GLU A 524 24.20 -7.62 10.42
N ALA A 525 24.25 -6.45 9.80
CA ALA A 525 23.20 -5.46 9.89
C ALA A 525 21.87 -5.99 9.29
N LEU A 526 21.94 -6.64 8.12
CA LEU A 526 20.75 -7.24 7.51
C LEU A 526 20.12 -8.33 8.40
N SER A 527 20.96 -9.19 9.01
CA SER A 527 20.49 -10.27 9.89
C SER A 527 19.85 -9.75 11.17
N TYR A 528 20.33 -8.62 11.69
CA TYR A 528 19.77 -8.00 12.87
C TYR A 528 18.48 -7.23 12.60
N TRP A 529 18.46 -6.40 11.55
CA TRP A 529 17.33 -5.48 11.30
C TRP A 529 16.15 -6.10 10.57
N LEU A 530 16.35 -7.11 9.71
CA LEU A 530 15.28 -7.70 8.91
C LEU A 530 14.56 -8.86 9.62
N PRO A 531 13.27 -9.05 9.28
CA PRO A 531 12.43 -8.19 8.48
C PRO A 531 12.14 -6.85 9.19
N VAL A 532 11.70 -5.84 8.43
CA VAL A 532 11.13 -4.60 8.97
C VAL A 532 9.95 -4.95 9.87
N ASP A 533 9.91 -4.44 11.11
CA ASP A 533 8.87 -4.83 12.07
C ASP A 533 7.52 -4.23 11.73
N TRP A 534 7.50 -2.95 11.36
CA TRP A 534 6.25 -2.28 10.97
C TRP A 534 6.50 -1.28 9.83
N TYR A 535 5.81 -1.50 8.73
CA TYR A 535 5.82 -0.62 7.56
C TYR A 535 4.45 0.00 7.33
N ASN A 536 4.37 1.34 7.23
CA ASN A 536 3.15 2.06 6.90
C ASN A 536 3.30 2.88 5.63
N GLY A 537 2.30 2.83 4.75
CA GLY A 537 2.30 3.57 3.50
C GLY A 537 0.94 3.65 2.83
N GLY A 538 0.87 4.34 1.69
CA GLY A 538 -0.36 4.54 0.92
C GLY A 538 -0.92 3.25 0.32
N MET A 539 -2.24 3.20 0.16
CA MET A 539 -2.91 2.07 -0.52
C MET A 539 -2.60 2.01 -2.00
N GLU A 540 -2.33 3.14 -2.63
CA GLU A 540 -1.95 3.27 -4.04
C GLU A 540 -0.69 2.49 -4.40
N HIS A 541 0.22 2.33 -3.43
CA HIS A 541 1.48 1.60 -3.62
C HIS A 541 1.35 0.08 -3.48
N THR A 542 0.16 -0.44 -3.15
CA THR A 542 -0.05 -1.88 -2.91
C THR A 542 0.36 -2.75 -4.09
N THR A 543 0.05 -2.33 -5.31
CA THR A 543 0.37 -3.05 -6.56
C THR A 543 1.53 -2.44 -7.34
N LEU A 544 2.16 -1.39 -6.80
CA LEU A 544 3.34 -0.70 -7.33
C LEU A 544 4.56 -1.02 -6.47
N HIS A 545 5.04 -0.04 -5.71
CA HIS A 545 6.24 -0.14 -4.87
C HIS A 545 6.25 -1.40 -3.98
N LEU A 546 5.15 -1.71 -3.28
CA LEU A 546 5.10 -2.84 -2.35
C LEU A 546 5.29 -4.18 -3.07
N LEU A 547 4.69 -4.33 -4.26
CA LEU A 547 4.84 -5.53 -5.07
C LEU A 547 6.28 -5.67 -5.60
N TYR A 548 6.85 -4.59 -6.12
CA TYR A 548 8.21 -4.57 -6.66
C TYR A 548 9.27 -4.80 -5.58
N SER A 549 9.14 -4.17 -4.41
CA SER A 549 10.07 -4.36 -3.30
C SER A 549 10.04 -5.79 -2.76
N ARG A 550 8.86 -6.42 -2.69
CA ARG A 550 8.72 -7.83 -2.32
C ARG A 550 9.39 -8.76 -3.35
N PHE A 551 9.22 -8.48 -4.64
CA PHE A 551 9.87 -9.24 -5.72
C PHE A 551 11.40 -9.14 -5.61
N TRP A 552 11.96 -7.94 -5.51
CA TRP A 552 13.40 -7.75 -5.41
C TRP A 552 13.96 -8.38 -4.14
N HIS A 553 13.27 -8.26 -3.04
CA HIS A 553 13.68 -8.88 -1.77
C HIS A 553 13.71 -10.41 -1.85
N LYS A 554 12.68 -11.03 -2.43
CA LYS A 554 12.66 -12.49 -2.65
C LYS A 554 13.79 -12.96 -3.56
N PHE A 555 14.07 -12.20 -4.59
CA PHE A 555 15.23 -12.48 -5.44
C PHE A 555 16.54 -12.40 -4.65
N LEU A 556 16.73 -11.37 -3.85
CA LEU A 556 17.92 -11.23 -2.99
C LEU A 556 18.01 -12.33 -1.92
N TYR A 557 16.86 -12.80 -1.43
CA TYR A 557 16.80 -13.96 -0.55
C TYR A 557 17.27 -15.24 -1.27
N ASP A 558 16.79 -15.51 -2.46
CA ASP A 558 17.26 -16.65 -3.28
C ASP A 558 18.76 -16.55 -3.61
N GLN A 559 19.32 -15.34 -3.68
CA GLN A 559 20.77 -15.10 -3.84
C GLN A 559 21.57 -15.18 -2.52
N GLY A 560 20.93 -15.41 -1.38
CA GLY A 560 21.58 -15.47 -0.06
C GLY A 560 22.10 -14.11 0.46
N VAL A 561 21.56 -13.01 -0.04
CA VAL A 561 21.94 -11.64 0.35
C VAL A 561 21.19 -11.19 1.60
N VAL A 562 19.89 -11.50 1.70
CA VAL A 562 19.02 -11.15 2.83
C VAL A 562 18.60 -12.41 3.60
N PRO A 563 18.31 -12.30 4.92
CA PRO A 563 18.11 -13.46 5.79
C PRO A 563 16.70 -14.06 5.77
N CYS A 564 15.73 -13.37 5.21
CA CYS A 564 14.31 -13.75 5.26
C CYS A 564 13.62 -13.52 3.90
N PRO A 565 12.54 -14.29 3.59
CA PRO A 565 11.87 -14.23 2.29
C PRO A 565 10.94 -13.04 2.11
N GLU A 566 10.51 -12.37 3.20
CA GLU A 566 9.66 -11.20 3.17
C GLU A 566 10.35 -9.96 3.78
N PRO A 567 10.24 -8.79 3.14
CA PRO A 567 10.91 -7.59 3.61
C PRO A 567 10.27 -6.99 4.86
N TYR A 568 8.95 -7.12 4.99
CA TYR A 568 8.15 -6.45 6.03
C TYR A 568 7.31 -7.47 6.79
N GLN A 569 7.36 -7.43 8.14
CA GLN A 569 6.55 -8.32 8.98
C GLN A 569 5.11 -7.83 9.08
N LYS A 570 4.92 -6.52 9.33
CA LYS A 570 3.59 -5.89 9.45
C LYS A 570 3.46 -4.76 8.44
N ARG A 571 2.34 -4.71 7.70
CA ARG A 571 2.02 -3.65 6.75
C ARG A 571 0.64 -3.07 7.03
N THR A 572 0.61 -1.77 7.29
CA THR A 572 -0.61 -1.00 7.49
C THR A 572 -0.71 0.15 6.48
N SER A 573 -1.89 0.71 6.33
CA SER A 573 -2.13 1.87 5.49
C SER A 573 -2.91 2.94 6.24
N HIS A 574 -2.72 4.18 5.84
CA HIS A 574 -3.41 5.33 6.38
C HIS A 574 -4.48 5.84 5.40
N GLY A 575 -5.49 6.52 5.95
CA GLY A 575 -6.46 7.25 5.15
C GLY A 575 -5.92 8.60 4.68
N MET A 576 -6.45 9.11 3.58
CA MET A 576 -6.06 10.42 3.04
C MET A 576 -6.64 11.58 3.86
N ILE A 577 -5.87 12.64 4.00
CA ILE A 577 -6.41 13.93 4.44
C ILE A 577 -6.94 14.68 3.20
N LEU A 578 -8.23 14.94 3.22
CA LEU A 578 -8.95 15.64 2.19
C LEU A 578 -8.99 17.15 2.48
N GLY A 579 -9.22 17.96 1.47
CA GLY A 579 -9.53 19.37 1.66
C GLY A 579 -10.79 19.58 2.51
N SER A 580 -11.02 20.80 2.98
CA SER A 580 -12.23 21.15 3.76
C SER A 580 -13.54 20.90 3.00
N ASN A 581 -13.46 20.82 1.68
CA ASN A 581 -14.58 20.47 0.78
C ASN A 581 -14.81 18.96 0.60
N GLY A 582 -14.02 18.11 1.29
CA GLY A 582 -14.11 16.64 1.16
C GLY A 582 -13.45 16.06 -0.09
N GLU A 583 -12.73 16.86 -0.88
CA GLU A 583 -12.02 16.41 -2.08
C GLU A 583 -10.54 16.18 -1.82
N LYS A 584 -9.90 15.32 -2.64
CA LYS A 584 -8.46 15.12 -2.60
C LYS A 584 -7.73 16.46 -2.80
N MET A 585 -6.77 16.76 -1.91
CA MET A 585 -5.95 17.95 -2.04
C MET A 585 -5.10 17.88 -3.31
N SER A 586 -5.13 18.94 -4.10
CA SER A 586 -4.23 19.11 -5.24
C SER A 586 -3.93 20.58 -5.50
N LYS A 587 -2.72 20.85 -6.04
CA LYS A 587 -2.30 22.22 -6.38
C LYS A 587 -3.19 22.84 -7.45
N SER A 588 -3.66 22.03 -8.39
CA SER A 588 -4.56 22.49 -9.48
C SER A 588 -5.94 22.91 -8.98
N ARG A 589 -6.38 22.40 -7.83
CA ARG A 589 -7.66 22.76 -7.19
C ARG A 589 -7.54 23.86 -6.17
N GLY A 590 -6.31 24.30 -5.82
CA GLY A 590 -6.07 25.36 -4.84
C GLY A 590 -6.54 25.03 -3.42
N ASN A 591 -6.74 23.75 -3.08
CA ASN A 591 -7.24 23.29 -1.77
C ASN A 591 -6.15 22.63 -0.89
N VAL A 592 -4.88 22.83 -1.23
CA VAL A 592 -3.74 22.30 -0.46
C VAL A 592 -3.49 23.15 0.77
N VAL A 593 -3.38 22.53 1.93
CA VAL A 593 -2.97 23.17 3.19
C VAL A 593 -1.48 22.91 3.39
N ASN A 594 -0.72 23.98 3.59
CA ASN A 594 0.72 23.92 3.83
C ASN A 594 0.98 23.64 5.33
N PRO A 595 1.75 22.62 5.69
CA PRO A 595 2.09 22.35 7.08
C PRO A 595 2.90 23.48 7.73
N ASP A 596 3.71 24.24 6.98
CA ASP A 596 4.49 25.35 7.51
C ASP A 596 3.59 26.43 8.13
N ASP A 597 2.46 26.74 7.50
CA ASP A 597 1.53 27.74 7.99
C ASP A 597 0.90 27.28 9.32
N ILE A 598 0.54 26.01 9.41
CA ILE A 598 -0.04 25.44 10.63
C ILE A 598 1.00 25.38 11.76
N VAL A 599 2.24 24.99 11.46
CA VAL A 599 3.33 24.98 12.45
C VAL A 599 3.63 26.39 12.93
N MET A 600 3.65 27.36 12.02
CA MET A 600 3.89 28.77 12.36
C MET A 600 2.80 29.35 13.27
N ASP A 601 1.52 29.05 12.98
CA ASP A 601 0.38 29.64 13.67
C ASP A 601 0.01 28.90 14.97
N TYR A 602 0.12 27.58 14.98
CA TYR A 602 -0.38 26.73 16.07
C TYR A 602 0.68 25.83 16.71
N GLY A 603 1.81 25.61 16.06
CA GLY A 603 2.90 24.74 16.51
C GLY A 603 2.88 23.32 15.92
N ALA A 604 4.06 22.71 15.87
CA ALA A 604 4.27 21.34 15.39
C ALA A 604 3.50 20.31 16.22
N ASP A 605 3.56 20.41 17.54
CA ASP A 605 2.84 19.50 18.44
C ASP A 605 1.32 19.56 18.24
N THR A 606 0.79 20.73 17.89
CA THR A 606 -0.63 20.90 17.57
C THR A 606 -0.98 20.16 16.27
N LEU A 607 -0.17 20.31 15.22
CA LEU A 607 -0.39 19.61 13.96
C LEU A 607 -0.30 18.09 14.14
N ARG A 608 0.74 17.60 14.82
CA ARG A 608 0.90 16.18 15.16
C ARG A 608 -0.31 15.62 15.90
N THR A 609 -0.77 16.35 16.93
CA THR A 609 -1.94 15.97 17.73
C THR A 609 -3.20 15.92 16.87
N TYR A 610 -3.40 16.91 16.01
CA TYR A 610 -4.57 16.99 15.14
C TYR A 610 -4.60 15.87 14.09
N GLU A 611 -3.47 15.60 13.42
CA GLU A 611 -3.34 14.51 12.44
C GLU A 611 -3.74 13.14 13.02
N MET A 612 -3.45 12.94 14.30
CA MET A 612 -3.77 11.70 15.03
C MET A 612 -5.19 11.71 15.61
N PHE A 613 -5.77 12.87 15.82
CA PHE A 613 -7.09 13.02 16.47
C PHE A 613 -8.26 13.17 15.48
N ILE A 614 -8.01 13.58 14.23
CA ILE A 614 -9.03 13.93 13.22
C ILE A 614 -10.02 12.78 12.90
N GLY A 615 -9.66 11.52 13.17
CA GLY A 615 -10.52 10.35 12.91
C GLY A 615 -9.77 9.04 13.03
N ALA A 616 -10.42 7.94 12.64
CA ALA A 616 -9.76 6.64 12.55
C ALA A 616 -8.60 6.72 11.54
N PHE A 617 -7.47 6.12 11.90
CA PHE A 617 -6.22 6.30 11.15
C PHE A 617 -6.28 5.77 9.71
N ASP A 618 -7.00 4.68 9.50
CA ASP A 618 -7.17 3.98 8.22
C ASP A 618 -8.27 4.58 7.32
N LEU A 619 -9.03 5.55 7.83
CA LEU A 619 -10.10 6.23 7.09
C LEU A 619 -9.67 7.62 6.64
N SER A 620 -10.18 8.04 5.48
CA SER A 620 -10.00 9.42 5.01
C SER A 620 -10.80 10.40 5.87
N ALA A 621 -10.24 11.59 6.09
CA ALA A 621 -10.87 12.63 6.89
C ALA A 621 -10.68 14.01 6.23
N SER A 622 -11.71 14.86 6.33
CA SER A 622 -11.64 16.23 5.80
C SER A 622 -10.93 17.17 6.78
N TRP A 623 -10.07 18.03 6.27
CA TRP A 623 -9.37 19.05 7.05
C TRP A 623 -10.33 20.02 7.74
N SER A 624 -10.07 20.35 9.00
CA SER A 624 -10.86 21.29 9.80
C SER A 624 -9.94 22.18 10.65
N GLU A 625 -9.95 23.48 10.40
CA GLU A 625 -9.22 24.43 11.22
C GLU A 625 -9.72 24.50 12.67
N ASP A 626 -11.02 24.35 12.89
CA ASP A 626 -11.59 24.31 14.24
C ASP A 626 -11.10 23.11 15.03
N GLY A 627 -10.86 21.97 14.35
CA GLY A 627 -10.22 20.81 14.94
C GLY A 627 -8.79 21.10 15.37
N VAL A 628 -8.00 21.80 14.53
CA VAL A 628 -6.64 22.25 14.86
C VAL A 628 -6.65 23.15 16.11
N LYS A 629 -7.53 24.15 16.13
CA LYS A 629 -7.72 25.04 17.30
C LYS A 629 -8.14 24.25 18.57
N GLY A 630 -8.93 23.20 18.41
CA GLY A 630 -9.31 22.30 19.50
C GLY A 630 -8.12 21.59 20.11
N CYS A 631 -7.23 21.04 19.27
CA CYS A 631 -5.99 20.42 19.70
C CYS A 631 -5.03 21.42 20.35
N ARG A 632 -4.91 22.64 19.83
CA ARG A 632 -4.14 23.71 20.45
C ARG A 632 -4.64 24.00 21.86
N ARG A 633 -5.95 24.19 22.06
CA ARG A 633 -6.55 24.40 23.39
C ARG A 633 -6.27 23.25 24.36
N PHE A 634 -6.25 22.00 23.86
CA PHE A 634 -5.89 20.84 24.70
C PHE A 634 -4.43 20.96 25.19
N LEU A 635 -3.47 21.25 24.31
CA LEU A 635 -2.07 21.41 24.70
C LEU A 635 -1.85 22.59 25.63
N GLU A 636 -2.55 23.73 25.45
CA GLU A 636 -2.51 24.87 26.37
C GLU A 636 -3.10 24.51 27.75
N ARG A 637 -4.09 23.62 27.82
CA ARG A 637 -4.58 23.12 29.10
C ARG A 637 -3.54 22.20 29.76
N VAL A 638 -2.86 21.35 28.99
CA VAL A 638 -1.74 20.54 29.52
C VAL A 638 -0.63 21.47 30.06
N TRP A 639 -0.28 22.51 29.32
CA TRP A 639 0.70 23.53 29.76
C TRP A 639 0.35 24.15 31.11
N LYS A 640 -0.92 24.50 31.32
CA LYS A 640 -1.39 25.14 32.54
C LYS A 640 -1.51 24.19 33.73
N LEU A 641 -1.36 22.90 33.61
CA LEU A 641 -1.38 21.96 34.74
C LEU A 641 -0.27 22.23 35.74
N GLN A 642 0.86 22.83 35.31
CA GLN A 642 1.93 23.23 36.20
C GLN A 642 1.47 24.28 37.28
N ASP A 643 0.37 25.01 37.03
CA ASP A 643 -0.20 25.96 37.99
C ASP A 643 -0.96 25.30 39.15
N ILE A 644 -1.36 24.00 38.99
CA ILE A 644 -2.09 23.22 40.00
C ILE A 644 -1.29 21.98 40.43
N LEU A 645 0.03 21.98 40.18
CA LEU A 645 0.93 20.88 40.56
C LEU A 645 1.07 20.81 42.09
N THR A 646 1.01 19.62 42.64
CA THR A 646 1.15 19.34 44.06
C THR A 646 2.17 18.23 44.30
N ASP A 647 2.70 18.14 45.52
CA ASP A 647 3.62 17.08 45.92
C ASP A 647 2.91 15.70 45.89
N GLY A 648 3.67 14.65 45.59
CA GLY A 648 3.22 13.26 45.63
C GLY A 648 3.99 12.37 44.66
N ASP A 649 4.57 11.28 45.16
CA ASP A 649 5.41 10.34 44.43
C ASP A 649 4.64 9.08 43.96
N ALA A 650 3.35 8.99 44.25
CA ALA A 650 2.43 7.93 43.84
C ALA A 650 1.09 8.53 43.39
N TYR A 651 0.33 7.78 42.62
CA TYR A 651 -1.00 8.22 42.20
C TYR A 651 -1.91 8.40 43.44
N SER A 652 -2.69 9.46 43.41
CA SER A 652 -3.69 9.70 44.47
C SER A 652 -4.80 8.64 44.41
N GLU A 653 -5.30 8.25 45.57
CA GLU A 653 -6.29 7.17 45.72
C GLU A 653 -7.53 7.34 44.82
N ASP A 654 -8.00 8.57 44.68
CA ASP A 654 -9.18 8.93 43.88
C ASP A 654 -8.93 8.87 42.36
N LEU A 655 -7.68 8.90 41.90
CA LEU A 655 -7.29 8.84 40.50
C LEU A 655 -6.53 7.56 40.12
N GLU A 656 -6.12 6.71 41.09
CA GLU A 656 -5.29 5.54 40.84
C GLU A 656 -5.89 4.63 39.75
N THR A 657 -7.15 4.28 39.86
CA THR A 657 -7.84 3.47 38.85
C THR A 657 -7.85 4.15 37.48
N LYS A 658 -8.15 5.46 37.45
CA LYS A 658 -8.17 6.24 36.19
C LYS A 658 -6.80 6.32 35.56
N MET A 659 -5.73 6.45 36.34
CA MET A 659 -4.35 6.46 35.86
C MET A 659 -4.00 5.12 35.19
N HIS A 660 -4.21 3.99 35.90
CA HIS A 660 -3.94 2.67 35.35
C HIS A 660 -4.80 2.36 34.09
N GLN A 661 -6.07 2.74 34.08
CA GLN A 661 -6.94 2.64 32.89
C GLN A 661 -6.39 3.44 31.71
N THR A 662 -5.91 4.66 31.94
CA THR A 662 -5.38 5.54 30.91
C THR A 662 -4.07 4.98 30.34
N VAL A 663 -3.15 4.52 31.19
CA VAL A 663 -1.88 3.89 30.74
C VAL A 663 -2.18 2.66 29.89
N LYS A 664 -3.06 1.77 30.35
CA LYS A 664 -3.48 0.57 29.60
C LYS A 664 -4.08 0.94 28.25
N LYS A 665 -5.03 1.89 28.25
CA LYS A 665 -5.73 2.33 27.04
C LYS A 665 -4.79 2.93 26.00
N VAL A 666 -3.97 3.90 26.40
CA VAL A 666 -3.01 4.57 25.50
C VAL A 666 -1.99 3.56 24.97
N SER A 667 -1.47 2.68 25.82
CA SER A 667 -0.52 1.64 25.41
C SER A 667 -1.09 0.70 24.35
N SER A 668 -2.32 0.24 24.53
CA SER A 668 -3.02 -0.62 23.56
C SER A 668 -3.41 0.13 22.30
N ASP A 669 -3.90 1.34 22.39
CA ASP A 669 -4.36 2.13 21.27
C ASP A 669 -3.22 2.50 20.31
N PHE A 670 -2.02 2.80 20.80
CA PHE A 670 -0.84 3.05 19.97
C PHE A 670 -0.40 1.82 19.18
N GLU A 671 -0.53 0.61 19.73
CA GLU A 671 -0.24 -0.64 18.99
C GLU A 671 -1.27 -0.95 17.90
N ASN A 672 -2.50 -0.43 18.06
CA ASN A 672 -3.62 -0.71 17.17
C ASN A 672 -4.02 0.49 16.29
N LEU A 673 -3.16 1.51 16.16
CA LEU A 673 -3.40 2.73 15.35
C LEU A 673 -4.68 3.49 15.74
N LYS A 674 -5.12 3.36 17.02
CA LYS A 674 -6.29 4.04 17.56
C LYS A 674 -5.90 5.34 18.26
N TYR A 675 -5.12 6.16 17.60
CA TYR A 675 -4.55 7.39 18.14
C TYR A 675 -5.60 8.37 18.65
N ASN A 676 -6.71 8.52 17.91
CA ASN A 676 -7.81 9.40 18.30
C ASN A 676 -8.41 9.02 19.65
N THR A 677 -8.56 7.72 19.93
CA THR A 677 -9.10 7.26 21.23
C THR A 677 -8.06 7.34 22.36
N ALA A 678 -6.77 7.15 22.06
CA ALA A 678 -5.67 7.39 22.99
C ALA A 678 -5.61 8.86 23.44
N ILE A 679 -5.67 9.79 22.47
CA ILE A 679 -5.68 11.22 22.76
C ILE A 679 -6.93 11.61 23.55
N ALA A 680 -8.10 11.08 23.20
CA ALA A 680 -9.34 11.29 23.96
C ALA A 680 -9.24 10.79 25.41
N ALA A 681 -8.56 9.66 25.65
CA ALA A 681 -8.31 9.15 27.01
C ALA A 681 -7.43 10.12 27.82
N MET A 682 -6.38 10.65 27.21
CA MET A 682 -5.53 11.68 27.85
C MET A 682 -6.28 12.99 28.09
N MET A 683 -7.14 13.44 27.17
CA MET A 683 -8.03 14.59 27.35
C MET A 683 -8.98 14.38 28.53
N SER A 684 -9.53 13.16 28.67
CA SER A 684 -10.39 12.78 29.80
C SER A 684 -9.64 12.82 31.13
N LEU A 685 -8.39 12.35 31.15
CA LEU A 685 -7.55 12.42 32.33
C LEU A 685 -7.25 13.88 32.74
N VAL A 686 -6.92 14.75 31.79
CA VAL A 686 -6.72 16.18 32.02
C VAL A 686 -7.99 16.83 32.60
N ASN A 687 -9.18 16.42 32.16
CA ASN A 687 -10.44 16.90 32.74
C ASN A 687 -10.59 16.53 34.22
N GLU A 688 -10.18 15.31 34.62
CA GLU A 688 -10.22 14.91 36.04
C GLU A 688 -9.25 15.75 36.89
N PHE A 689 -8.05 16.05 36.41
CA PHE A 689 -7.11 16.96 37.09
C PHE A 689 -7.71 18.35 37.32
N TYR A 690 -8.36 18.94 36.32
CA TYR A 690 -9.04 20.23 36.47
C TYR A 690 -10.25 20.15 37.38
N LYS A 691 -11.03 19.06 37.37
CA LYS A 691 -12.16 18.85 38.28
C LYS A 691 -11.69 18.77 39.73
N LYS A 692 -10.55 18.12 39.94
CA LYS A 692 -9.90 18.04 41.28
C LYS A 692 -9.18 19.36 41.64
N ASN A 693 -8.88 20.21 40.67
CA ASN A 693 -8.03 21.39 40.79
C ASN A 693 -6.64 21.07 41.38
N ALA A 694 -6.12 19.89 41.11
CA ALA A 694 -4.80 19.41 41.54
C ALA A 694 -4.31 18.28 40.62
N VAL A 695 -3.01 18.19 40.46
CA VAL A 695 -2.28 17.07 39.85
C VAL A 695 -0.99 16.89 40.63
N ASN A 696 -0.64 15.67 41.05
CA ASN A 696 0.63 15.45 41.72
C ASN A 696 1.76 15.09 40.75
N HIS A 697 3.00 15.07 41.25
CA HIS A 697 4.19 14.83 40.42
C HIS A 697 4.14 13.47 39.69
N ALA A 698 3.72 12.39 40.36
CA ALA A 698 3.63 11.06 39.73
C ALA A 698 2.58 11.02 38.61
N GLU A 699 1.42 11.63 38.83
CA GLU A 699 0.34 11.75 37.84
C GLU A 699 0.76 12.58 36.65
N PHE A 700 1.44 13.71 36.86
CA PHE A 700 1.90 14.60 35.83
C PHE A 700 3.03 13.98 34.99
N GLN A 701 4.02 13.33 35.64
CA GLN A 701 5.04 12.56 34.92
C GLN A 701 4.45 11.51 33.99
N THR A 702 3.47 10.77 34.50
CA THR A 702 2.78 9.75 33.69
C THR A 702 2.06 10.35 32.48
N LEU A 703 1.31 11.44 32.67
CA LEU A 703 0.65 12.15 31.55
C LEU A 703 1.66 12.62 30.53
N LEU A 704 2.77 13.27 30.96
CA LEU A 704 3.81 13.78 30.06
C LEU A 704 4.48 12.64 29.27
N THR A 705 4.73 11.49 29.92
CA THR A 705 5.31 10.31 29.26
C THR A 705 4.37 9.72 28.21
N LEU A 706 3.08 9.59 28.54
CA LEU A 706 2.06 9.09 27.59
C LEU A 706 1.85 10.03 26.40
N LEU A 707 1.92 11.34 26.62
CA LEU A 707 1.68 12.35 25.61
C LEU A 707 2.92 12.64 24.75
N ASN A 708 4.12 12.39 25.27
CA ASN A 708 5.39 12.70 24.58
C ASN A 708 5.46 12.15 23.13
N PRO A 709 5.07 10.91 22.83
CA PRO A 709 5.08 10.42 21.46
C PRO A 709 4.23 11.26 20.49
N VAL A 710 3.14 11.86 20.97
CA VAL A 710 2.22 12.69 20.17
C VAL A 710 2.70 14.14 20.08
N ALA A 711 3.06 14.72 21.23
CA ALA A 711 3.43 16.13 21.40
C ALA A 711 4.78 16.26 22.13
N PRO A 712 5.90 15.94 21.44
CA PRO A 712 7.20 15.79 22.09
C PRO A 712 7.78 17.09 22.62
N HIS A 713 7.60 18.22 21.95
CA HIS A 713 8.24 19.47 22.34
C HIS A 713 7.66 20.03 23.66
N ILE A 714 6.35 20.13 23.75
CA ILE A 714 5.68 20.66 24.94
C ILE A 714 5.92 19.78 26.16
N THR A 715 5.96 18.47 25.98
CA THR A 715 6.16 17.52 27.09
C THR A 715 7.59 17.53 27.61
N GLU A 716 8.59 17.64 26.74
CA GLU A 716 9.99 17.84 27.17
C GLU A 716 10.17 19.17 27.92
N GLU A 717 9.55 20.24 27.42
CA GLU A 717 9.65 21.56 28.09
C GLU A 717 9.00 21.56 29.48
N LEU A 718 7.80 20.95 29.60
CA LEU A 718 7.14 20.80 30.87
C LEU A 718 7.94 19.92 31.85
N TRP A 719 8.57 18.86 31.37
CA TRP A 719 9.43 18.01 32.17
C TRP A 719 10.62 18.76 32.78
N GLU A 720 11.29 19.55 31.95
CA GLU A 720 12.40 20.39 32.42
C GLU A 720 11.96 21.48 33.40
N ARG A 721 10.85 22.17 33.09
CA ARG A 721 10.31 23.24 33.94
C ARG A 721 9.86 22.78 35.32
N THR A 722 9.37 21.56 35.39
CA THR A 722 8.95 20.94 36.65
C THR A 722 10.10 20.33 37.45
N GLY A 723 11.33 20.35 36.93
CA GLY A 723 12.52 19.86 37.60
C GLY A 723 12.69 18.34 37.66
N TYR A 724 11.99 17.62 36.76
CA TYR A 724 12.17 16.17 36.66
C TYR A 724 13.56 15.81 36.13
N ALA A 725 14.13 14.69 36.61
CA ALA A 725 15.44 14.24 36.20
C ALA A 725 15.45 13.69 34.76
N GLY A 726 16.51 13.95 33.98
CA GLY A 726 16.66 13.47 32.61
C GLY A 726 15.71 14.15 31.63
N LYS A 727 15.34 13.42 30.60
CA LYS A 727 14.41 13.87 29.52
C LYS A 727 13.32 12.83 29.32
N VAL A 728 12.14 13.26 28.86
CA VAL A 728 10.99 12.35 28.70
C VAL A 728 11.33 11.21 27.76
N TYR A 729 11.97 11.47 26.61
CA TYR A 729 12.33 10.43 25.63
C TYR A 729 13.33 9.38 26.16
N GLN A 730 13.97 9.63 27.32
CA GLN A 730 14.90 8.73 27.98
C GLN A 730 14.25 7.92 29.12
N THR A 731 12.99 8.23 29.47
CA THR A 731 12.27 7.53 30.54
C THR A 731 11.72 6.20 30.08
N GLU A 732 11.40 5.33 31.02
CA GLU A 732 10.69 4.09 30.74
C GLU A 732 9.20 4.34 30.48
N TRP A 733 8.62 3.58 29.55
CA TRP A 733 7.19 3.60 29.30
C TRP A 733 6.41 3.14 30.54
N PRO A 734 5.39 3.88 31.00
CA PRO A 734 4.71 3.58 32.26
C PRO A 734 3.98 2.25 32.20
N ALA A 735 4.15 1.46 33.26
CA ALA A 735 3.44 0.21 33.46
C ALA A 735 2.06 0.46 34.11
N PHE A 736 1.14 -0.47 33.92
CA PHE A 736 -0.13 -0.49 34.63
C PHE A 736 -0.34 -1.81 35.36
N ASP A 737 -1.09 -1.75 36.47
CA ASP A 737 -1.55 -2.92 37.19
C ASP A 737 -2.97 -3.27 36.77
N GLU A 738 -3.15 -4.47 36.21
CA GLU A 738 -4.46 -4.94 35.72
C GLU A 738 -5.53 -4.94 36.80
N ALA A 739 -5.17 -5.32 38.03
CA ALA A 739 -6.10 -5.35 39.16
C ALA A 739 -6.62 -3.95 39.53
N LYS A 740 -5.82 -2.92 39.31
CA LYS A 740 -6.14 -1.51 39.55
C LYS A 740 -6.92 -0.83 38.43
N THR A 741 -7.10 -1.51 37.29
CA THR A 741 -7.92 -0.98 36.18
C THR A 741 -9.42 -1.19 36.39
N VAL A 742 -9.80 -2.01 37.37
CA VAL A 742 -11.20 -2.31 37.67
C VAL A 742 -11.73 -1.31 38.71
N GLU A 743 -12.81 -0.61 38.35
CA GLU A 743 -13.49 0.26 39.29
C GLU A 743 -14.09 -0.58 40.42
N SER A 744 -13.64 -0.37 41.65
CA SER A 744 -14.21 -1.00 42.85
C SER A 744 -15.55 -0.38 43.27
N THR A 745 -15.85 0.83 42.77
CA THR A 745 -17.08 1.57 43.09
C THR A 745 -17.80 1.97 41.80
N VAL A 746 -19.10 2.13 41.90
CA VAL A 746 -19.95 2.59 40.77
C VAL A 746 -20.88 3.70 41.27
N GLU A 747 -21.10 4.69 40.44
CA GLU A 747 -22.07 5.75 40.73
C GLU A 747 -23.49 5.26 40.33
N ILE A 748 -24.38 5.25 41.27
CA ILE A 748 -25.79 4.85 41.07
C ILE A 748 -26.74 6.00 41.36
N ALA A 749 -27.74 6.14 40.49
CA ALA A 749 -28.78 7.13 40.66
C ALA A 749 -29.77 6.71 41.77
N VAL A 750 -30.10 7.64 42.66
CA VAL A 750 -31.13 7.46 43.68
C VAL A 750 -32.39 8.21 43.27
N GLN A 751 -33.48 7.47 43.18
CA GLN A 751 -34.75 7.97 42.64
C GLN A 751 -35.85 7.90 43.72
N ILE A 752 -36.78 8.84 43.63
CA ILE A 752 -38.08 8.77 44.31
C ILE A 752 -39.16 8.75 43.22
N ASN A 753 -40.01 7.70 43.25
CA ASN A 753 -41.06 7.48 42.25
C ASN A 753 -40.54 7.62 40.77
N GLY A 754 -39.35 7.05 40.49
CA GLY A 754 -38.74 7.07 39.19
C GLY A 754 -38.08 8.40 38.78
N LYS A 755 -38.08 9.44 39.63
CA LYS A 755 -37.37 10.71 39.36
C LYS A 755 -36.08 10.75 40.18
N MET A 756 -34.95 11.02 39.50
CA MET A 756 -33.64 11.13 40.14
C MET A 756 -33.62 12.29 41.14
N ARG A 757 -33.15 12.04 42.36
CA ARG A 757 -33.09 13.00 43.46
C ARG A 757 -31.70 13.14 44.08
N ALA A 758 -30.87 12.10 43.95
CA ALA A 758 -29.49 12.10 44.40
C ALA A 758 -28.68 11.10 43.56
N THR A 759 -27.36 11.16 43.70
CA THR A 759 -26.40 10.20 43.17
C THR A 759 -25.48 9.77 44.31
N ILE A 760 -25.19 8.49 44.44
CA ILE A 760 -24.27 7.95 45.44
C ILE A 760 -23.23 7.07 44.78
N ARG A 761 -22.04 7.04 45.36
CA ARG A 761 -20.96 6.17 44.94
C ARG A 761 -20.87 4.98 45.89
N VAL A 762 -21.03 3.78 45.38
CA VAL A 762 -21.12 2.55 46.18
C VAL A 762 -20.19 1.48 45.62
N PRO A 763 -19.69 0.52 46.43
CA PRO A 763 -18.99 -0.66 45.91
C PRO A 763 -19.82 -1.36 44.83
N LYS A 764 -19.16 -1.85 43.76
CA LYS A 764 -19.84 -2.47 42.63
C LYS A 764 -20.55 -3.76 42.97
N ASP A 765 -20.08 -4.45 44.01
CA ASP A 765 -20.60 -5.69 44.60
C ASP A 765 -21.47 -5.46 45.83
N MET A 766 -21.91 -4.18 46.06
CA MET A 766 -22.72 -3.81 47.22
C MET A 766 -24.04 -4.58 47.22
N GLU A 767 -24.32 -5.21 48.35
CA GLU A 767 -25.56 -5.95 48.58
C GLU A 767 -26.79 -5.01 48.55
N LYS A 768 -27.91 -5.56 48.12
CA LYS A 768 -29.14 -4.80 47.89
C LYS A 768 -29.56 -3.96 49.10
N ASP A 769 -29.56 -4.54 50.30
CA ASP A 769 -30.05 -3.86 51.50
C ASP A 769 -29.12 -2.69 51.88
N ALA A 770 -27.80 -2.88 51.75
CA ALA A 770 -26.80 -1.82 51.95
C ALA A 770 -26.95 -0.69 50.94
N ALA A 771 -27.16 -1.00 49.66
CA ALA A 771 -27.35 -0.01 48.60
C ALA A 771 -28.66 0.81 48.85
N ILE A 772 -29.71 0.17 49.25
CA ILE A 772 -30.98 0.84 49.58
C ILE A 772 -30.79 1.76 50.81
N ALA A 773 -30.09 1.28 51.84
CA ALA A 773 -29.79 2.08 53.02
C ALA A 773 -28.98 3.34 52.67
N ALA A 774 -27.90 3.20 51.91
CA ALA A 774 -27.08 4.33 51.43
C ALA A 774 -27.91 5.28 50.57
N GLY A 775 -28.78 4.76 49.68
CA GLY A 775 -29.71 5.57 48.91
C GLY A 775 -30.69 6.38 49.75
N LYS A 776 -31.24 5.80 50.81
CA LYS A 776 -32.13 6.51 51.73
C LYS A 776 -31.39 7.63 52.49
N GLU A 777 -30.19 7.33 52.96
CA GLU A 777 -29.34 8.31 53.64
C GLU A 777 -29.04 9.52 52.73
N ALA A 778 -28.70 9.28 51.48
CA ALA A 778 -28.45 10.33 50.51
C ALA A 778 -29.69 11.16 50.14
N LEU A 779 -30.88 10.60 50.30
CA LEU A 779 -32.13 11.35 50.10
C LEU A 779 -32.47 12.26 51.28
N GLY A 780 -32.09 11.88 52.51
CA GLY A 780 -32.33 12.67 53.72
C GLY A 780 -33.77 13.20 53.80
N GLU A 781 -33.91 14.48 54.05
CA GLU A 781 -35.22 15.16 54.15
C GLU A 781 -36.07 15.14 52.87
N LYS A 782 -35.49 14.81 51.72
CA LYS A 782 -36.23 14.68 50.45
C LYS A 782 -37.11 13.41 50.42
N LEU A 783 -36.85 12.45 51.33
CA LEU A 783 -37.59 11.22 51.46
C LEU A 783 -38.79 11.46 52.41
N SER A 784 -39.93 11.91 51.88
CA SER A 784 -41.16 12.16 52.60
C SER A 784 -42.27 11.24 52.09
N GLY A 785 -43.14 10.75 52.97
CA GLY A 785 -44.25 9.81 52.72
C GLY A 785 -43.96 8.36 53.13
N ASN A 786 -44.98 7.51 53.04
CA ASN A 786 -44.88 6.09 53.40
C ASN A 786 -44.19 5.31 52.28
N ILE A 787 -43.06 4.62 52.53
CA ILE A 787 -42.38 3.77 51.57
C ILE A 787 -43.24 2.54 51.25
N VAL A 788 -43.56 2.39 49.97
CA VAL A 788 -44.38 1.27 49.46
C VAL A 788 -43.52 0.19 48.81
N LYS A 789 -42.44 0.57 48.17
CA LYS A 789 -41.57 -0.40 47.48
C LYS A 789 -40.15 0.17 47.34
N GLU A 790 -39.17 -0.73 47.48
CA GLU A 790 -37.76 -0.43 47.28
C GLU A 790 -37.21 -1.30 46.17
N ILE A 791 -36.58 -0.67 45.17
CA ILE A 791 -36.04 -1.33 43.99
C ILE A 791 -34.57 -1.00 43.89
N TYR A 792 -33.75 -2.02 43.83
CA TYR A 792 -32.33 -1.90 43.50
C TYR A 792 -32.02 -2.66 42.24
N VAL A 793 -31.41 -1.97 41.30
CA VAL A 793 -30.79 -2.58 40.12
C VAL A 793 -29.29 -2.45 40.30
N PRO A 794 -28.56 -3.57 40.47
CA PRO A 794 -27.14 -3.55 40.75
C PRO A 794 -26.37 -2.69 39.76
N GLY A 795 -25.52 -1.81 40.28
CA GLY A 795 -24.67 -0.92 39.48
C GLY A 795 -25.41 0.19 38.68
N ARG A 796 -26.71 0.39 38.89
CA ARG A 796 -27.48 1.37 38.11
C ARG A 796 -28.33 2.31 38.95
N ILE A 797 -29.28 1.80 39.71
CA ILE A 797 -30.25 2.64 40.38
C ILE A 797 -30.72 2.05 41.73
N VAL A 798 -31.00 2.94 42.66
CA VAL A 798 -31.90 2.70 43.81
C VAL A 798 -33.13 3.55 43.57
N ASN A 799 -34.33 2.96 43.60
CA ASN A 799 -35.58 3.70 43.43
C ASN A 799 -36.50 3.39 44.63
N ILE A 800 -36.81 4.43 45.37
CA ILE A 800 -37.74 4.37 46.54
C ILE A 800 -39.12 4.86 46.08
N VAL A 801 -40.09 3.98 46.15
CA VAL A 801 -41.46 4.32 45.81
C VAL A 801 -42.18 4.73 47.10
N VAL A 802 -42.68 5.94 47.14
CA VAL A 802 -43.44 6.51 48.29
C VAL A 802 -44.86 6.90 47.88
N LYS A 803 -45.79 6.79 48.83
CA LYS A 803 -47.17 7.29 48.75
C LYS A 803 -47.43 8.42 49.72
#